data_c30f02dd491742613f3e874587fae9cb
#
_entry.id   c30f02dd491742613f3e874587fae9cb
#
_cell.length_a   1.000
_cell.length_b   1.000
_cell.length_c   1.000
_cell.angle_alpha   90.00
_cell.angle_beta   90.00
_cell.angle_gamma   90.00
#
_symmetry.space_group_name_H-M   'P 1'
#
loop_
_entity.id
_entity.type
_entity.pdbx_description
1 polymer ?
#
loop_
_entity_poly.entity_id
_entity_poly.type
_entity_poly.pdbx_seq_one_letter_code
_entity_poly.pdbx_strand_id
1 'polypeptide(L)'
;MQSAKWAATKLMKKLTNITQKIRVARIAFLLLGLFIGITTTMAQELHCTVIDAQTQDTIAYANATYRSLKITTAANQHGIFNIARHNGELLEITSVGYKPRKIKITEKTPDNVLITLISSSKQLEGVVIKAKRRHRYSRKDNPAVELMRRVIAAKHKTNLNNHDFYQYDKYQKVTMALNNITQAQLEVGMFKNAPWLREQVEMCPYNNKMILPISVDETVTQHIYRKNPKDEKDIIKGQSTKGISQLIQTGDAINTVVKDLFKDIDLYDDQIDLLQARFPSPIGSAAISFYHFYIDDTLKVDNDECIRLQFMPANPQDFGFRGELYVLNDSSLHVRKCDMQLPAGTGVNFVAAMKFKQEYSKLPESGEWVLTKDDMMAELELVSMLRQILVVRTTSLQNYSFNTIDPQLFKGKAKKTYDPNAKMRNDEFWAQHRSTTLSKSEQNMGNFIKRMGQTKGFKTVMFAVKAFAENFIETGSDKTPSKIDIGPINTFLSKNYIDGIRLRAAARTTANLSPHWFAEGYCAYGTKSKNHYYGSKLTYSFNKPEYQPTEFPIRTLYIESGRDLESPSDKYLVHNKDNIFMAFRPVKVEKLYLYNRQKVGFKWETDYGLATQLELSTESNKPMGKLLYERMNGSLVYKVRTTSFTIGLDYRPGQTYINSKQQRFEVNADAPQFTLTHTFGIKNMLGGEFNYNLTELSAYKRIWFGSWGKLDVRIKAGAQWNKVPYYLLIMPPVNTSFFEHQGSFNLMENMEFLNDRYAQFNLAWDLEGKIFNRLPLIKRLKWREYIAFKGMWGHLTDKNNPLLPQNAADTKLYKFPEGTNVMNKNPYLELVIGVHNIFKMFEVDYVRRLTYTNLPGISKHGIRFGFNLVF
;
A
#
# COMPACT_ATOMS: atom_id res chain seq x y z
N MET A 1 -41.62 52.06 11.32
CA MET A 1 -41.50 50.62 10.92
C MET A 1 -40.09 50.16 10.50
N GLN A 2 -39.17 51.04 10.11
CA GLN A 2 -37.80 50.63 9.72
C GLN A 2 -36.86 50.29 10.87
N SER A 3 -37.02 50.92 12.04
CA SER A 3 -36.18 50.66 13.22
C SER A 3 -36.43 49.31 13.88
N ALA A 4 -37.65 48.79 13.83
CA ALA A 4 -37.99 47.47 14.40
C ALA A 4 -37.45 46.29 13.53
N LYS A 5 -37.38 46.45 12.20
CA LYS A 5 -36.80 45.46 11.30
C LYS A 5 -35.27 45.38 11.47
N TRP A 6 -34.60 46.49 11.72
CA TRP A 6 -33.14 46.51 11.92
C TRP A 6 -32.75 45.81 13.24
N ALA A 7 -33.55 46.07 14.34
CA ALA A 7 -33.31 45.42 15.62
C ALA A 7 -33.56 43.91 15.59
N ALA A 8 -34.62 43.48 14.89
CA ALA A 8 -34.91 42.02 14.70
C ALA A 8 -33.83 41.32 13.90
N THR A 9 -33.26 41.95 12.83
CA THR A 9 -32.20 41.35 12.03
C THR A 9 -30.87 41.24 12.81
N LYS A 10 -30.60 42.23 13.68
CA LYS A 10 -29.43 42.23 14.57
C LYS A 10 -29.52 41.20 15.67
N LEU A 11 -30.75 40.97 16.19
CA LEU A 11 -31.05 39.93 17.20
C LEU A 11 -30.99 38.54 16.61
N MET A 12 -31.52 38.35 15.39
CA MET A 12 -31.39 37.08 14.64
C MET A 12 -29.96 36.71 14.33
N LYS A 13 -29.12 37.67 13.89
CA LYS A 13 -27.67 37.43 13.68
C LYS A 13 -26.91 37.09 14.96
N LYS A 14 -27.32 37.68 16.12
CA LYS A 14 -26.74 37.32 17.43
C LYS A 14 -27.17 35.94 17.88
N LEU A 15 -28.43 35.57 17.66
CA LEU A 15 -28.96 34.24 18.01
C LEU A 15 -28.35 33.14 17.13
N THR A 16 -28.16 33.36 15.82
CA THR A 16 -27.47 32.41 14.94
C THR A 16 -26.01 32.21 15.31
N ASN A 17 -25.30 33.28 15.72
CA ASN A 17 -23.93 33.17 16.22
C ASN A 17 -23.83 32.42 17.56
N ILE A 18 -24.83 32.59 18.44
CA ILE A 18 -24.87 31.88 19.73
C ILE A 18 -25.21 30.41 19.51
N THR A 19 -26.16 30.07 18.63
CA THR A 19 -26.50 28.68 18.29
C THR A 19 -25.35 27.98 17.57
N GLN A 20 -24.57 28.69 16.75
CA GLN A 20 -23.40 28.11 16.10
C GLN A 20 -22.26 27.86 17.10
N LYS A 21 -22.04 28.78 18.05
CA LYS A 21 -21.06 28.56 19.13
C LYS A 21 -21.47 27.45 20.09
N ILE A 22 -22.75 27.30 20.38
CA ILE A 22 -23.29 26.22 21.23
C ILE A 22 -23.21 24.87 20.52
N ARG A 23 -23.40 24.80 19.18
CA ARG A 23 -23.20 23.58 18.40
C ARG A 23 -21.74 23.16 18.37
N VAL A 24 -20.82 24.10 18.14
CA VAL A 24 -19.38 23.82 18.18
C VAL A 24 -18.93 23.42 19.60
N ALA A 25 -19.45 24.08 20.63
CA ALA A 25 -19.17 23.71 22.02
C ALA A 25 -19.74 22.33 22.37
N ARG A 26 -20.94 21.96 21.89
CA ARG A 26 -21.50 20.61 22.08
C ARG A 26 -20.73 19.52 21.36
N ILE A 27 -20.25 19.78 20.16
CA ILE A 27 -19.41 18.84 19.42
C ILE A 27 -18.03 18.72 20.10
N ALA A 28 -17.46 19.82 20.56
CA ALA A 28 -16.21 19.80 21.33
C ALA A 28 -16.39 19.11 22.68
N PHE A 29 -17.54 19.28 23.35
CA PHE A 29 -17.87 18.58 24.61
C PHE A 29 -18.15 17.07 24.38
N LEU A 30 -18.77 16.69 23.24
CA LEU A 30 -18.95 15.30 22.86
C LEU A 30 -17.60 14.64 22.51
N LEU A 31 -16.72 15.34 21.81
CA LEU A 31 -15.37 14.88 21.55
C LEU A 31 -14.51 14.84 22.82
N LEU A 32 -14.67 15.81 23.71
CA LEU A 32 -14.00 15.81 25.00
C LEU A 32 -14.60 14.75 25.94
N GLY A 33 -15.90 14.50 25.87
CA GLY A 33 -16.58 13.42 26.59
C GLY A 33 -16.20 12.04 26.09
N LEU A 34 -15.92 11.89 24.79
CA LEU A 34 -15.31 10.66 24.23
C LEU A 34 -13.85 10.46 24.70
N PHE A 35 -13.13 11.57 24.97
CA PHE A 35 -11.78 11.54 25.52
C PHE A 35 -11.72 11.33 27.03
N ILE A 36 -12.75 11.78 27.79
CA ILE A 36 -12.82 11.65 29.25
C ILE A 36 -13.55 10.36 29.67
N GLY A 37 -14.31 9.74 28.76
CA GLY A 37 -14.95 8.42 29.00
C GLY A 37 -14.01 7.23 28.96
N ILE A 38 -12.70 7.44 28.68
CA ILE A 38 -11.66 6.47 29.00
C ILE A 38 -11.27 6.71 30.47
N THR A 39 -12.17 6.40 31.38
CA THR A 39 -11.75 6.06 32.72
C THR A 39 -10.78 4.89 32.54
N THR A 40 -9.51 5.14 32.74
CA THR A 40 -8.52 4.11 33.02
C THR A 40 -9.04 3.35 34.24
N THR A 41 -9.81 2.30 34.02
CA THR A 41 -9.77 1.18 34.93
C THR A 41 -8.31 0.81 34.90
N MET A 42 -7.57 1.17 35.95
CA MET A 42 -6.24 0.61 36.22
C MET A 42 -6.45 -0.89 36.27
N ALA A 43 -6.29 -1.55 35.14
CA ALA A 43 -6.30 -3.00 35.11
C ALA A 43 -5.14 -3.41 35.99
N GLN A 44 -5.41 -4.07 37.08
CA GLN A 44 -4.39 -4.63 37.96
C GLN A 44 -3.46 -5.46 37.10
N GLU A 45 -2.17 -5.13 37.07
CA GLU A 45 -1.19 -5.81 36.21
C GLU A 45 -0.58 -6.98 36.99
N LEU A 46 -0.42 -8.11 36.29
CA LEU A 46 0.36 -9.24 36.76
C LEU A 46 1.81 -9.06 36.32
N HIS A 47 2.73 -9.15 37.28
CA HIS A 47 4.18 -9.15 37.03
C HIS A 47 4.67 -10.61 36.96
N CYS A 48 4.96 -11.07 35.76
CA CYS A 48 5.28 -12.48 35.53
C CYS A 48 6.77 -12.68 35.23
N THR A 49 7.36 -13.68 35.83
CA THR A 49 8.74 -14.12 35.50
C THR A 49 8.68 -15.54 34.96
N VAL A 50 9.25 -15.77 33.78
CA VAL A 50 9.29 -17.09 33.14
C VAL A 50 10.67 -17.70 33.39
N ILE A 51 10.69 -18.91 33.90
CA ILE A 51 11.92 -19.66 34.21
C ILE A 51 11.85 -21.08 33.64
N ASP A 52 13.01 -21.64 33.38
CA ASP A 52 13.16 -23.07 33.07
C ASP A 52 12.90 -23.92 34.31
N ALA A 53 12.17 -25.00 34.18
CA ALA A 53 11.79 -25.88 35.29
C ALA A 53 12.99 -26.63 35.93
N GLN A 54 14.06 -26.88 35.16
CA GLN A 54 15.23 -27.65 35.61
C GLN A 54 16.39 -26.73 36.03
N THR A 55 16.72 -25.75 35.21
CA THR A 55 17.87 -24.87 35.46
C THR A 55 17.54 -23.70 36.37
N GLN A 56 16.25 -23.38 36.53
CA GLN A 56 15.75 -22.18 37.24
C GLN A 56 16.20 -20.86 36.62
N ASP A 57 16.80 -20.90 35.41
CA ASP A 57 17.19 -19.70 34.68
C ASP A 57 15.97 -19.05 34.06
N THR A 58 16.02 -17.74 33.92
CA THR A 58 14.92 -16.98 33.27
C THR A 58 14.92 -17.22 31.77
N ILE A 59 13.73 -17.45 31.22
CA ILE A 59 13.51 -17.66 29.79
C ILE A 59 13.19 -16.30 29.17
N ALA A 60 14.17 -15.72 28.47
CA ALA A 60 13.98 -14.48 27.77
C ALA A 60 12.95 -14.62 26.63
N TYR A 61 12.16 -13.58 26.42
CA TYR A 61 11.26 -13.43 25.26
C TYR A 61 10.18 -14.51 25.10
N ALA A 62 9.80 -15.18 26.18
CA ALA A 62 8.63 -16.05 26.18
C ALA A 62 7.36 -15.23 25.85
N ASN A 63 6.50 -15.76 25.00
CA ASN A 63 5.23 -15.12 24.69
C ASN A 63 4.19 -15.51 25.72
N ALA A 64 3.41 -14.55 26.17
CA ALA A 64 2.26 -14.75 27.05
C ALA A 64 0.99 -14.22 26.38
N THR A 65 -0.02 -15.06 26.22
CA THR A 65 -1.22 -14.75 25.43
C THR A 65 -2.50 -15.18 26.16
N TYR A 66 -3.44 -14.24 26.32
CA TYR A 66 -4.84 -14.58 26.57
C TYR A 66 -5.51 -14.81 25.23
N ARG A 67 -5.70 -16.09 24.85
CA ARG A 67 -6.25 -16.42 23.52
C ARG A 67 -7.66 -15.91 23.31
N SER A 68 -8.51 -15.97 24.35
CA SER A 68 -9.90 -15.51 24.34
C SER A 68 -10.02 -14.01 24.14
N LEU A 69 -9.15 -13.23 24.76
CA LEU A 69 -9.11 -11.77 24.72
C LEU A 69 -8.19 -11.20 23.65
N LYS A 70 -7.40 -12.08 22.99
CA LYS A 70 -6.38 -11.67 21.99
C LYS A 70 -5.33 -10.68 22.50
N ILE A 71 -5.05 -10.73 23.80
CA ILE A 71 -4.04 -9.91 24.43
C ILE A 71 -2.75 -10.72 24.49
N THR A 72 -1.69 -10.20 23.86
CA THR A 72 -0.37 -10.86 23.86
C THR A 72 0.69 -9.89 24.33
N THR A 73 1.61 -10.38 25.14
CA THR A 73 2.84 -9.70 25.55
C THR A 73 4.01 -10.65 25.44
N ALA A 74 5.24 -10.11 25.42
CA ALA A 74 6.45 -10.93 25.46
C ALA A 74 7.30 -10.56 26.66
N ALA A 75 7.96 -11.55 27.24
CA ALA A 75 8.92 -11.34 28.30
C ALA A 75 10.14 -10.55 27.77
N ASN A 76 10.73 -9.74 28.62
CA ASN A 76 11.96 -9.02 28.31
C ASN A 76 13.19 -9.97 28.35
N GLN A 77 14.40 -9.41 28.19
CA GLN A 77 15.65 -10.16 28.24
C GLN A 77 15.93 -10.87 29.61
N HIS A 78 15.19 -10.52 30.66
CA HIS A 78 15.25 -11.13 31.97
C HIS A 78 14.11 -12.10 32.24
N GLY A 79 13.33 -12.47 31.18
CA GLY A 79 12.19 -13.37 31.32
C GLY A 79 10.99 -12.75 32.04
N ILE A 80 10.95 -11.42 32.20
CA ILE A 80 9.90 -10.69 32.94
C ILE A 80 8.95 -10.00 31.96
N PHE A 81 7.65 -10.12 32.17
CA PHE A 81 6.63 -9.38 31.45
C PHE A 81 5.50 -8.92 32.35
N ASN A 82 4.82 -7.84 31.96
CA ASN A 82 3.62 -7.37 32.62
C ASN A 82 2.43 -7.60 31.69
N ILE A 83 1.33 -8.06 32.24
CA ILE A 83 0.08 -8.26 31.51
C ILE A 83 -1.11 -7.92 32.40
N ALA A 84 -2.16 -7.31 31.82
CA ALA A 84 -3.37 -7.01 32.55
C ALA A 84 -4.01 -8.26 33.13
N ARG A 85 -4.47 -8.19 34.41
CA ARG A 85 -5.16 -9.28 35.08
C ARG A 85 -6.54 -9.44 34.47
N HIS A 86 -6.85 -10.65 34.00
CA HIS A 86 -8.19 -11.02 33.54
C HIS A 86 -8.64 -12.29 34.29
N ASN A 87 -9.46 -12.09 35.28
CA ASN A 87 -9.96 -13.19 36.10
C ASN A 87 -10.88 -14.14 35.30
N GLY A 88 -10.68 -15.44 35.46
CA GLY A 88 -11.38 -16.48 34.72
C GLY A 88 -10.69 -16.91 33.43
N GLU A 89 -9.74 -16.13 32.90
CA GLU A 89 -9.08 -16.36 31.63
C GLU A 89 -7.83 -17.26 31.74
N LEU A 90 -7.53 -17.97 30.64
CA LEU A 90 -6.33 -18.81 30.51
C LEU A 90 -5.20 -18.02 29.87
N LEU A 91 -4.15 -17.74 30.63
CA LEU A 91 -2.88 -17.21 30.15
C LEU A 91 -2.03 -18.36 29.62
N GLU A 92 -1.73 -18.37 28.34
CA GLU A 92 -0.86 -19.34 27.69
C GLU A 92 0.52 -18.73 27.48
N ILE A 93 1.54 -19.43 27.99
CA ILE A 93 2.93 -19.03 27.86
C ILE A 93 3.62 -20.02 26.93
N THR A 94 4.29 -19.47 25.90
CA THR A 94 5.03 -20.24 24.90
C THR A 94 6.43 -19.68 24.72
N SER A 95 7.41 -20.56 24.56
CA SER A 95 8.78 -20.21 24.18
C SER A 95 9.33 -21.29 23.27
N VAL A 96 10.24 -20.91 22.37
CA VAL A 96 10.90 -21.86 21.46
C VAL A 96 11.71 -22.85 22.31
N GLY A 97 11.58 -24.14 22.03
CA GLY A 97 12.27 -25.20 22.81
C GLY A 97 11.57 -25.61 24.10
N TYR A 98 10.41 -25.06 24.44
CA TYR A 98 9.65 -25.38 25.65
C TYR A 98 8.23 -25.84 25.33
N LYS A 99 7.68 -26.71 26.18
CA LYS A 99 6.26 -27.10 26.13
C LYS A 99 5.39 -25.90 26.54
N PRO A 100 4.32 -25.57 25.78
CA PRO A 100 3.38 -24.53 26.18
C PRO A 100 2.79 -24.79 27.56
N ARG A 101 2.71 -23.77 28.42
CA ARG A 101 2.06 -23.83 29.72
C ARG A 101 0.87 -22.88 29.74
N LYS A 102 -0.23 -23.39 30.30
CA LYS A 102 -1.47 -22.62 30.48
C LYS A 102 -1.72 -22.43 31.97
N ILE A 103 -2.03 -21.20 32.37
CA ILE A 103 -2.30 -20.80 33.74
C ILE A 103 -3.66 -20.10 33.74
N LYS A 104 -4.61 -20.61 34.57
CA LYS A 104 -5.88 -19.94 34.78
C LYS A 104 -5.68 -18.79 35.79
N ILE A 105 -5.96 -17.59 35.37
CA ILE A 105 -5.87 -16.41 36.22
C ILE A 105 -7.17 -16.31 37.03
N THR A 106 -7.02 -16.17 38.34
CA THR A 106 -8.16 -16.02 39.27
C THR A 106 -7.86 -14.90 40.24
N GLU A 107 -8.85 -14.48 41.03
CA GLU A 107 -8.68 -13.45 42.06
C GLU A 107 -7.58 -13.82 43.09
N LYS A 108 -7.36 -15.10 43.31
CA LYS A 108 -6.33 -15.63 44.22
C LYS A 108 -4.93 -15.69 43.60
N THR A 109 -4.78 -15.43 42.29
CA THR A 109 -3.47 -15.45 41.63
C THR A 109 -2.65 -14.24 42.17
N PRO A 110 -1.45 -14.45 42.72
CA PRO A 110 -0.62 -13.33 43.22
C PRO A 110 -0.23 -12.37 42.08
N ASP A 111 0.02 -11.10 42.43
CA ASP A 111 0.43 -10.09 41.44
C ASP A 111 1.80 -10.39 40.83
N ASN A 112 2.67 -11.09 41.59
CA ASN A 112 3.95 -11.60 41.09
C ASN A 112 3.84 -13.12 40.83
N VAL A 113 3.84 -13.50 39.54
CA VAL A 113 3.66 -14.90 39.12
C VAL A 113 4.98 -15.46 38.59
N LEU A 114 5.46 -16.52 39.22
CA LEU A 114 6.60 -17.30 38.72
C LEU A 114 6.10 -18.44 37.81
N ILE A 115 6.48 -18.41 36.55
CA ILE A 115 6.02 -19.33 35.52
C ILE A 115 7.17 -20.24 35.10
N THR A 116 7.06 -21.52 35.39
CA THR A 116 8.07 -22.51 34.98
C THR A 116 7.67 -23.16 33.66
N LEU A 117 8.54 -23.20 32.67
CA LEU A 117 8.36 -23.96 31.43
C LEU A 117 9.26 -25.19 31.43
N ILE A 118 8.75 -26.26 30.85
CA ILE A 118 9.46 -27.55 30.71
C ILE A 118 10.05 -27.60 29.29
N SER A 119 11.37 -27.82 29.18
CA SER A 119 12.04 -28.05 27.91
C SER A 119 11.42 -29.19 27.12
N SER A 120 11.28 -29.01 25.80
CA SER A 120 10.72 -30.06 24.90
C SER A 120 11.76 -31.03 24.35
N SER A 121 13.06 -30.80 24.66
CA SER A 121 14.14 -31.65 24.17
C SER A 121 14.16 -32.99 24.95
N LYS A 122 14.23 -34.11 24.24
CA LYS A 122 14.53 -35.40 24.79
C LYS A 122 15.98 -35.36 25.34
N GLN A 123 16.11 -35.62 26.64
CA GLN A 123 17.36 -35.66 27.34
C GLN A 123 18.33 -36.71 26.76
N LEU A 124 19.51 -36.27 26.39
CA LEU A 124 20.73 -37.04 26.50
C LEU A 124 21.53 -36.44 27.69
N GLU A 125 21.88 -37.28 28.66
CA GLU A 125 22.62 -36.85 29.85
C GLU A 125 23.92 -36.17 29.49
N GLY A 126 24.07 -34.93 29.91
CA GLY A 126 25.29 -34.17 29.72
C GLY A 126 25.49 -33.12 30.81
N VAL A 127 26.55 -33.31 31.53
CA VAL A 127 27.34 -32.39 32.41
C VAL A 127 26.68 -31.07 32.81
N VAL A 128 26.38 -31.00 34.12
CA VAL A 128 25.91 -29.78 34.80
C VAL A 128 27.07 -28.76 34.89
N ILE A 129 27.00 -27.69 34.12
CA ILE A 129 27.81 -26.50 34.32
C ILE A 129 27.01 -25.49 35.15
N LYS A 130 27.47 -25.24 36.39
CA LYS A 130 26.91 -24.21 37.28
C LYS A 130 27.14 -22.83 36.67
N ALA A 131 26.05 -22.15 36.28
CA ALA A 131 26.07 -20.82 35.71
C ALA A 131 26.50 -19.77 36.72
N LYS A 132 27.58 -19.06 36.42
CA LYS A 132 28.01 -17.82 37.08
C LYS A 132 27.14 -16.66 36.58
N ARG A 133 26.81 -15.71 37.46
CA ARG A 133 26.18 -14.39 37.33
C ARG A 133 25.68 -14.01 35.92
N ARG A 134 24.39 -13.58 35.83
CA ARG A 134 23.73 -13.01 34.66
C ARG A 134 24.60 -11.92 33.98
N HIS A 135 25.19 -12.23 32.85
CA HIS A 135 25.83 -11.25 32.01
C HIS A 135 24.79 -10.56 31.11
N ARG A 136 24.79 -9.22 31.13
CA ARG A 136 24.09 -8.40 30.10
C ARG A 136 24.62 -8.83 28.74
N TYR A 137 23.77 -9.03 27.75
CA TYR A 137 24.19 -9.36 26.39
C TYR A 137 25.30 -8.39 25.94
N SER A 138 26.44 -8.94 25.55
CA SER A 138 27.57 -8.19 25.00
C SER A 138 27.80 -8.68 23.55
N ARG A 139 28.15 -7.77 22.68
CA ARG A 139 28.64 -8.10 21.34
C ARG A 139 30.16 -8.34 21.35
N LYS A 140 30.85 -7.84 22.39
CA LYS A 140 32.27 -8.02 22.57
C LYS A 140 32.51 -9.38 23.22
N ASP A 141 33.46 -10.13 22.70
CA ASP A 141 33.86 -11.45 23.19
C ASP A 141 32.69 -12.48 23.22
N ASN A 142 31.78 -12.38 22.23
CA ASN A 142 30.63 -13.27 22.12
C ASN A 142 30.87 -14.25 20.98
N PRO A 143 30.97 -15.56 21.23
CA PRO A 143 31.23 -16.58 20.20
C PRO A 143 30.17 -16.61 19.09
N ALA A 144 28.89 -16.35 19.43
CA ALA A 144 27.83 -16.29 18.44
C ALA A 144 27.99 -15.10 17.48
N VAL A 145 28.44 -13.95 18.01
CA VAL A 145 28.71 -12.77 17.19
C VAL A 145 29.91 -12.98 16.28
N GLU A 146 30.96 -13.64 16.79
CA GLU A 146 32.15 -13.96 15.99
C GLU A 146 31.82 -14.95 14.86
N LEU A 147 31.06 -16.00 15.18
CA LEU A 147 30.56 -16.91 14.16
C LEU A 147 29.76 -16.17 13.10
N MET A 148 28.81 -15.31 13.50
CA MET A 148 27.99 -14.55 12.58
C MET A 148 28.79 -13.57 11.71
N ARG A 149 29.87 -12.97 12.23
CA ARG A 149 30.80 -12.16 11.41
C ARG A 149 31.41 -12.99 10.29
N ARG A 150 31.83 -14.21 10.60
CA ARG A 150 32.39 -15.14 9.62
C ARG A 150 31.33 -15.58 8.61
N VAL A 151 30.11 -15.90 9.04
CA VAL A 151 28.97 -16.24 8.16
C VAL A 151 28.67 -15.09 7.20
N ILE A 152 28.54 -13.85 7.71
CA ILE A 152 28.28 -12.67 6.89
C ILE A 152 29.44 -12.40 5.92
N ALA A 153 30.67 -12.61 6.33
CA ALA A 153 31.83 -12.48 5.45
C ALA A 153 31.87 -13.57 4.36
N ALA A 154 31.39 -14.76 4.66
CA ALA A 154 31.38 -15.87 3.70
C ALA A 154 30.21 -15.83 2.70
N LYS A 155 29.09 -15.14 3.03
CA LYS A 155 27.85 -15.20 2.24
C LYS A 155 27.99 -14.89 0.76
N HIS A 156 28.92 -14.02 0.37
CA HIS A 156 29.13 -13.69 -1.04
C HIS A 156 29.83 -14.77 -1.83
N LYS A 157 30.49 -15.75 -1.18
CA LYS A 157 31.11 -16.88 -1.91
C LYS A 157 30.07 -17.85 -2.45
N THR A 158 28.88 -17.89 -1.82
CA THR A 158 27.78 -18.80 -2.14
C THR A 158 26.63 -18.12 -2.88
N ASN A 159 26.84 -16.90 -3.39
CA ASN A 159 25.82 -16.18 -4.14
C ASN A 159 25.76 -16.74 -5.58
N LEU A 160 24.59 -17.23 -5.97
CA LEU A 160 24.33 -17.75 -7.32
C LEU A 160 24.64 -16.74 -8.43
N ASN A 161 24.54 -15.45 -8.14
CA ASN A 161 24.88 -14.36 -9.08
C ASN A 161 26.38 -14.29 -9.43
N ASN A 162 27.23 -15.10 -8.82
CA ASN A 162 28.63 -15.24 -9.19
C ASN A 162 28.80 -16.05 -10.49
N HIS A 163 27.85 -16.93 -10.79
CA HIS A 163 27.86 -17.73 -12.02
C HIS A 163 27.49 -16.85 -13.22
N ASP A 164 28.04 -17.21 -14.40
CA ASP A 164 27.71 -16.51 -15.64
C ASP A 164 26.27 -16.76 -16.07
N PHE A 165 25.78 -17.97 -15.83
CA PHE A 165 24.40 -18.39 -16.05
C PHE A 165 23.94 -19.30 -14.93
N TYR A 166 22.67 -19.20 -14.59
CA TYR A 166 21.97 -20.25 -13.84
C TYR A 166 20.49 -20.27 -14.20
N GLN A 167 19.87 -21.42 -14.04
CA GLN A 167 18.44 -21.61 -14.16
C GLN A 167 17.95 -22.65 -13.15
N TYR A 168 16.69 -22.58 -12.81
CA TYR A 168 16.00 -23.58 -12.02
C TYR A 168 14.49 -23.58 -12.29
N ASP A 169 13.84 -24.69 -11.97
CA ASP A 169 12.39 -24.79 -11.98
C ASP A 169 11.85 -24.55 -10.57
N LYS A 170 10.83 -23.71 -10.47
CA LYS A 170 10.14 -23.35 -9.22
C LYS A 170 8.69 -23.80 -9.30
N TYR A 171 8.29 -24.74 -8.45
CA TYR A 171 6.88 -25.01 -8.18
C TYR A 171 6.45 -24.24 -6.94
N GLN A 172 5.37 -23.52 -7.02
CA GLN A 172 4.79 -22.76 -5.91
C GLN A 172 3.31 -23.06 -5.79
N LYS A 173 2.87 -23.40 -4.57
CA LYS A 173 1.46 -23.54 -4.21
C LYS A 173 1.10 -22.53 -3.13
N VAL A 174 0.02 -21.79 -3.32
CA VAL A 174 -0.52 -20.82 -2.36
C VAL A 174 -1.94 -21.23 -2.01
N THR A 175 -2.18 -21.55 -0.74
CA THR A 175 -3.50 -21.89 -0.22
C THR A 175 -4.00 -20.76 0.67
N MET A 176 -5.19 -20.25 0.39
CA MET A 176 -5.90 -19.33 1.27
C MET A 176 -7.03 -20.08 1.98
N ALA A 177 -7.17 -19.84 3.29
CA ALA A 177 -8.17 -20.51 4.10
C ALA A 177 -8.76 -19.55 5.16
N LEU A 178 -10.00 -19.80 5.56
CA LEU A 178 -10.50 -19.28 6.84
C LEU A 178 -9.84 -20.07 7.96
N ASN A 179 -9.29 -19.35 8.95
CA ASN A 179 -8.44 -19.92 9.99
C ASN A 179 -9.19 -20.05 11.33
N ASN A 180 -8.67 -20.92 12.20
CA ASN A 180 -9.11 -21.07 13.60
C ASN A 180 -10.61 -21.35 13.75
N ILE A 181 -11.13 -22.25 12.93
CA ILE A 181 -12.50 -22.73 13.04
C ILE A 181 -12.61 -23.60 14.30
N THR A 182 -13.56 -23.29 15.17
CA THR A 182 -13.78 -24.05 16.40
C THR A 182 -14.88 -25.11 16.19
N GLN A 183 -14.86 -26.17 17.00
CA GLN A 183 -15.90 -27.20 16.94
C GLN A 183 -17.31 -26.60 17.15
N ALA A 184 -17.44 -25.65 18.05
CA ALA A 184 -18.71 -24.96 18.30
C ALA A 184 -19.22 -24.17 17.08
N GLN A 185 -18.31 -23.62 16.27
CA GLN A 185 -18.69 -22.91 15.03
C GLN A 185 -19.22 -23.84 13.95
N LEU A 186 -18.81 -25.12 13.94
CA LEU A 186 -19.33 -26.10 12.99
C LEU A 186 -20.85 -26.39 13.19
N GLU A 187 -21.41 -26.04 14.33
CA GLU A 187 -22.82 -26.26 14.66
C GLU A 187 -23.71 -25.03 14.47
N VAL A 188 -23.12 -23.86 14.13
CA VAL A 188 -23.84 -22.60 14.02
C VAL A 188 -23.55 -21.88 12.72
N GLY A 189 -24.33 -20.83 12.45
CA GLY A 189 -24.09 -19.91 11.33
C GLY A 189 -24.03 -20.57 9.96
N MET A 190 -22.95 -20.32 9.21
CA MET A 190 -22.81 -20.82 7.85
C MET A 190 -22.70 -22.35 7.78
N PHE A 191 -22.09 -23.00 8.75
CA PHE A 191 -21.94 -24.45 8.79
C PHE A 191 -23.27 -25.17 9.11
N LYS A 192 -24.17 -24.51 9.88
CA LYS A 192 -25.53 -25.02 10.11
C LYS A 192 -26.38 -24.90 8.84
N ASN A 193 -26.26 -23.79 8.12
CA ASN A 193 -27.04 -23.52 6.91
C ASN A 193 -26.50 -24.28 5.67
N ALA A 194 -25.23 -24.66 5.69
CA ALA A 194 -24.56 -25.40 4.63
C ALA A 194 -23.67 -26.51 5.25
N PRO A 195 -24.25 -27.60 5.74
CA PRO A 195 -23.52 -28.66 6.46
C PRO A 195 -22.37 -29.28 5.67
N TRP A 196 -22.47 -29.27 4.34
CA TRP A 196 -21.44 -29.77 3.43
C TRP A 196 -20.11 -29.00 3.53
N LEU A 197 -20.10 -27.76 4.11
CA LEU A 197 -18.87 -27.03 4.38
C LEU A 197 -17.95 -27.73 5.37
N ARG A 198 -18.51 -28.61 6.23
CA ARG A 198 -17.72 -29.39 7.18
C ARG A 198 -16.77 -30.36 6.50
N GLU A 199 -17.14 -30.85 5.30
CA GLU A 199 -16.33 -31.77 4.49
C GLU A 199 -15.06 -31.08 3.96
N GLN A 200 -15.10 -29.74 3.88
CA GLN A 200 -13.99 -28.89 3.40
C GLN A 200 -13.04 -28.46 4.53
N VAL A 201 -13.43 -28.68 5.80
CA VAL A 201 -12.60 -28.31 6.96
C VAL A 201 -11.52 -29.35 7.17
N GLU A 202 -10.29 -28.90 7.35
CA GLU A 202 -9.13 -29.74 7.63
C GLU A 202 -8.20 -29.14 8.67
N MET A 203 -7.25 -29.93 9.17
CA MET A 203 -6.21 -29.46 10.08
C MET A 203 -5.04 -28.89 9.28
N CYS A 204 -4.66 -27.66 9.57
CA CYS A 204 -3.47 -27.06 8.97
C CYS A 204 -2.19 -27.60 9.63
N PRO A 205 -1.25 -28.16 8.84
CA PRO A 205 0.00 -28.71 9.39
C PRO A 205 0.97 -27.65 9.94
N TYR A 206 0.79 -26.37 9.58
CA TYR A 206 1.70 -25.29 9.96
C TYR A 206 1.37 -24.63 11.31
N ASN A 207 0.09 -24.60 11.69
CA ASN A 207 -0.37 -23.95 12.93
C ASN A 207 -1.24 -24.84 13.83
N ASN A 208 -1.53 -26.06 13.40
CA ASN A 208 -2.36 -27.03 14.12
C ASN A 208 -3.77 -26.52 14.47
N LYS A 209 -4.36 -25.70 13.58
CA LYS A 209 -5.73 -25.19 13.72
C LYS A 209 -6.62 -25.78 12.62
N MET A 210 -7.91 -25.92 12.91
CA MET A 210 -8.90 -26.24 11.87
C MET A 210 -9.05 -25.05 10.93
N ILE A 211 -8.98 -25.33 9.63
CA ILE A 211 -9.08 -24.35 8.56
C ILE A 211 -10.12 -24.78 7.53
N LEU A 212 -10.68 -23.81 6.83
CA LEU A 212 -11.53 -24.01 5.65
C LEU A 212 -10.80 -23.43 4.43
N PRO A 213 -10.10 -24.24 3.63
CA PRO A 213 -9.51 -23.79 2.39
C PRO A 213 -10.57 -23.24 1.45
N ILE A 214 -10.29 -22.03 0.93
CA ILE A 214 -11.21 -21.29 0.04
C ILE A 214 -10.61 -20.99 -1.32
N SER A 215 -9.28 -21.07 -1.46
CA SER A 215 -8.58 -20.92 -2.73
C SER A 215 -7.27 -21.69 -2.71
N VAL A 216 -6.90 -22.25 -3.85
CA VAL A 216 -5.58 -22.83 -4.10
C VAL A 216 -5.07 -22.39 -5.46
N ASP A 217 -3.86 -21.85 -5.46
CA ASP A 217 -3.14 -21.38 -6.64
C ASP A 217 -1.85 -22.17 -6.79
N GLU A 218 -1.60 -22.69 -7.99
CA GLU A 218 -0.39 -23.41 -8.34
C GLU A 218 0.32 -22.71 -9.50
N THR A 219 1.62 -22.59 -9.43
CA THR A 219 2.43 -21.98 -10.49
C THR A 219 3.72 -22.78 -10.67
N VAL A 220 4.05 -23.08 -11.92
CA VAL A 220 5.35 -23.63 -12.32
C VAL A 220 6.09 -22.58 -13.12
N THR A 221 7.27 -22.19 -12.64
CA THR A 221 8.09 -21.12 -13.23
C THR A 221 9.48 -21.65 -13.54
N GLN A 222 9.98 -21.40 -14.73
CA GLN A 222 11.39 -21.50 -15.02
C GLN A 222 12.05 -20.15 -14.79
N HIS A 223 12.98 -20.09 -13.84
CA HIS A 223 13.81 -18.90 -13.61
C HIS A 223 15.11 -19.04 -14.39
N ILE A 224 15.50 -17.98 -15.09
CA ILE A 224 16.74 -17.91 -15.84
C ILE A 224 17.49 -16.62 -15.50
N TYR A 225 18.81 -16.74 -15.36
CA TYR A 225 19.70 -15.63 -15.06
C TYR A 225 20.95 -15.67 -15.96
N ARG A 226 21.42 -14.51 -16.35
CA ARG A 226 22.74 -14.29 -16.94
C ARG A 226 23.44 -13.09 -16.33
N LYS A 227 24.76 -13.16 -16.18
CA LYS A 227 25.58 -12.12 -15.56
C LYS A 227 25.92 -10.97 -16.52
N ASN A 228 26.24 -11.30 -17.78
CA ASN A 228 26.69 -10.31 -18.78
C ASN A 228 25.97 -10.49 -20.13
N PRO A 229 25.22 -9.44 -20.59
CA PRO A 229 24.72 -8.32 -19.78
C PRO A 229 23.77 -8.84 -18.70
N LYS A 230 23.81 -8.25 -17.50
CA LYS A 230 23.00 -8.73 -16.38
C LYS A 230 21.51 -8.69 -16.72
N ASP A 231 20.87 -9.86 -16.67
CA ASP A 231 19.44 -10.02 -16.93
C ASP A 231 18.91 -11.26 -16.22
N GLU A 232 17.63 -11.21 -15.84
CA GLU A 232 16.93 -12.32 -15.21
C GLU A 232 15.48 -12.35 -15.66
N LYS A 233 14.91 -13.56 -15.83
CA LYS A 233 13.51 -13.71 -16.25
C LYS A 233 12.85 -14.89 -15.58
N ASP A 234 11.57 -14.72 -15.31
CA ASP A 234 10.63 -15.76 -14.89
C ASP A 234 9.72 -16.12 -16.07
N ILE A 235 9.79 -17.38 -16.51
CA ILE A 235 8.94 -17.94 -17.56
C ILE A 235 7.89 -18.84 -16.90
N ILE A 236 6.64 -18.40 -16.87
CA ILE A 236 5.54 -19.16 -16.29
C ILE A 236 5.16 -20.27 -17.24
N LYS A 237 5.49 -21.51 -16.89
CA LYS A 237 5.22 -22.73 -17.69
C LYS A 237 3.82 -23.28 -17.43
N GLY A 238 3.31 -23.10 -16.21
CA GLY A 238 1.98 -23.55 -15.81
C GLY A 238 1.39 -22.68 -14.72
N GLN A 239 0.09 -22.41 -14.81
CA GLN A 239 -0.67 -21.68 -13.80
C GLN A 239 -2.06 -22.30 -13.64
N SER A 240 -2.45 -22.63 -12.40
CA SER A 240 -3.76 -23.11 -12.03
C SER A 240 -4.29 -22.32 -10.85
N THR A 241 -5.48 -21.77 -10.98
CA THR A 241 -6.18 -21.03 -9.92
C THR A 241 -7.50 -21.70 -9.68
N LYS A 242 -7.77 -22.18 -8.45
CA LYS A 242 -9.03 -22.82 -8.06
C LYS A 242 -9.52 -22.15 -6.78
N GLY A 243 -10.82 -21.98 -6.66
CA GLY A 243 -11.37 -21.45 -5.43
C GLY A 243 -12.23 -20.22 -5.60
N ILE A 244 -12.41 -19.48 -4.52
CA ILE A 244 -13.28 -18.29 -4.46
C ILE A 244 -12.84 -17.21 -5.45
N SER A 245 -11.57 -17.17 -5.81
CA SER A 245 -11.01 -16.30 -6.84
C SER A 245 -11.59 -16.55 -8.24
N GLN A 246 -12.13 -17.73 -8.52
CA GLN A 246 -12.87 -18.00 -9.77
C GLN A 246 -14.27 -17.37 -9.77
N LEU A 247 -14.91 -17.26 -8.61
CA LEU A 247 -16.22 -16.62 -8.45
C LEU A 247 -16.10 -15.09 -8.43
N ILE A 248 -15.08 -14.61 -7.78
CA ILE A 248 -14.68 -13.20 -7.85
C ILE A 248 -13.74 -13.08 -9.04
N GLN A 249 -14.21 -12.94 -10.25
CA GLN A 249 -13.35 -12.84 -11.44
C GLN A 249 -12.34 -11.66 -11.42
N THR A 250 -12.24 -10.94 -10.34
CA THR A 250 -11.15 -10.11 -9.84
C THR A 250 -9.94 -10.92 -9.38
N GLY A 251 -10.01 -12.24 -9.53
CA GLY A 251 -9.13 -13.20 -8.89
C GLY A 251 -7.65 -12.97 -9.07
N ASP A 252 -7.24 -12.48 -10.21
CA ASP A 252 -5.83 -12.17 -10.41
C ASP A 252 -5.37 -10.98 -9.54
N ALA A 253 -6.24 -10.01 -9.21
CA ALA A 253 -5.84 -8.87 -8.40
C ALA A 253 -5.65 -9.21 -6.92
N ILE A 254 -6.61 -9.90 -6.29
CA ILE A 254 -6.47 -10.30 -4.88
C ILE A 254 -5.36 -11.34 -4.75
N ASN A 255 -5.33 -12.34 -5.63
CA ASN A 255 -4.28 -13.34 -5.63
C ASN A 255 -2.91 -12.75 -5.97
N THR A 256 -2.84 -11.77 -6.85
CA THR A 256 -1.58 -11.12 -7.21
C THR A 256 -1.14 -10.14 -6.13
N VAL A 257 -2.05 -9.39 -5.49
CA VAL A 257 -1.72 -8.59 -4.29
C VAL A 257 -1.23 -9.51 -3.16
N VAL A 258 -1.88 -10.64 -2.94
CA VAL A 258 -1.40 -11.62 -1.96
C VAL A 258 -0.04 -12.21 -2.38
N LYS A 259 0.17 -12.54 -3.65
CA LYS A 259 1.47 -13.05 -4.16
C LYS A 259 2.58 -12.01 -4.10
N ASP A 260 2.27 -10.75 -4.39
CA ASP A 260 3.26 -9.67 -4.37
C ASP A 260 3.50 -9.10 -2.97
N LEU A 261 2.52 -9.19 -2.07
CA LEU A 261 2.73 -8.92 -0.64
C LEU A 261 3.68 -9.94 -0.01
N PHE A 262 3.68 -11.16 -0.53
CA PHE A 262 4.53 -12.27 -0.07
C PHE A 262 5.55 -12.64 -1.15
N LYS A 263 6.42 -11.70 -1.48
CA LYS A 263 7.55 -11.93 -2.40
C LYS A 263 8.43 -13.09 -1.91
N ASP A 264 9.12 -13.69 -2.84
CA ASP A 264 10.18 -14.64 -2.49
C ASP A 264 11.21 -13.94 -1.60
N ILE A 265 11.64 -14.61 -0.54
CA ILE A 265 12.61 -14.09 0.41
C ILE A 265 13.96 -14.67 0.07
N ASP A 266 14.92 -13.79 -0.23
CA ASP A 266 16.32 -14.18 -0.26
C ASP A 266 16.98 -13.84 1.08
N LEU A 267 17.30 -14.88 1.85
CA LEU A 267 18.01 -14.74 3.12
C LEU A 267 19.38 -14.08 2.95
N TYR A 268 20.00 -14.28 1.78
CA TYR A 268 21.34 -13.78 1.46
C TYR A 268 21.35 -12.29 1.07
N ASP A 269 20.21 -11.69 0.82
CA ASP A 269 20.10 -10.24 0.69
C ASP A 269 20.40 -9.54 2.03
N ASP A 270 20.79 -8.28 1.98
CA ASP A 270 20.98 -7.48 3.20
C ASP A 270 19.66 -7.04 3.84
N GLN A 271 18.64 -6.87 3.03
CA GLN A 271 17.29 -6.46 3.43
C GLN A 271 16.25 -7.36 2.76
N ILE A 272 15.29 -7.78 3.55
CA ILE A 272 14.14 -8.56 3.10
C ILE A 272 12.97 -7.60 2.93
N ASP A 273 12.53 -7.40 1.70
CA ASP A 273 11.35 -6.59 1.38
C ASP A 273 10.07 -7.42 1.58
N LEU A 274 9.27 -7.08 2.58
CA LEU A 274 8.07 -7.82 2.96
C LEU A 274 6.97 -6.86 3.42
N LEU A 275 5.75 -7.02 2.91
CA LEU A 275 4.59 -6.23 3.35
C LEU A 275 4.84 -4.72 3.33
N GLN A 276 5.45 -4.22 2.26
CA GLN A 276 5.81 -2.80 2.06
C GLN A 276 6.80 -2.23 3.09
N ALA A 277 7.42 -3.09 3.91
CA ALA A 277 8.44 -2.72 4.87
C ALA A 277 9.75 -3.45 4.59
N ARG A 278 10.86 -2.93 5.11
CA ARG A 278 12.18 -3.53 4.99
C ARG A 278 12.64 -4.10 6.31
N PHE A 279 12.99 -5.37 6.27
CA PHE A 279 13.47 -6.13 7.41
C PHE A 279 14.96 -6.45 7.21
N PRO A 280 15.86 -6.12 8.14
CA PRO A 280 17.22 -6.59 8.04
C PRO A 280 17.28 -8.11 8.03
N SER A 281 18.01 -8.68 7.06
CA SER A 281 18.27 -10.13 7.05
C SER A 281 19.10 -10.53 8.26
N PRO A 282 18.87 -11.69 8.90
CA PRO A 282 19.69 -12.17 10.00
C PRO A 282 21.14 -12.49 9.61
N ILE A 283 21.44 -12.61 8.30
CA ILE A 283 22.79 -12.72 7.76
C ILE A 283 23.16 -11.51 6.89
N GLY A 284 22.40 -10.43 6.95
CA GLY A 284 22.69 -9.17 6.27
C GLY A 284 23.84 -8.40 6.93
N SER A 285 24.41 -7.43 6.23
CA SER A 285 25.52 -6.59 6.72
C SER A 285 25.22 -5.86 8.05
N ALA A 286 23.96 -5.47 8.26
CA ALA A 286 23.48 -4.82 9.49
C ALA A 286 23.12 -5.80 10.62
N ALA A 287 23.17 -7.11 10.40
CA ALA A 287 22.59 -8.12 11.29
C ALA A 287 23.19 -8.04 12.72
N ILE A 288 24.51 -7.90 12.85
CA ILE A 288 25.17 -7.85 14.17
C ILE A 288 24.73 -6.62 14.98
N SER A 289 24.47 -5.49 14.32
CA SER A 289 24.01 -4.28 15.01
C SER A 289 22.52 -4.36 15.37
N PHE A 290 21.75 -5.12 14.62
CA PHE A 290 20.30 -5.19 14.73
C PHE A 290 19.79 -6.35 15.58
N TYR A 291 20.46 -7.52 15.52
CA TYR A 291 20.07 -8.73 16.24
C TYR A 291 20.98 -9.07 17.39
N HIS A 292 20.45 -9.80 18.37
CA HIS A 292 21.19 -10.57 19.36
C HIS A 292 21.26 -12.02 18.86
N PHE A 293 22.43 -12.63 18.95
CA PHE A 293 22.71 -13.99 18.53
C PHE A 293 23.18 -14.85 19.70
N TYR A 294 22.72 -16.09 19.74
CA TYR A 294 23.05 -17.06 20.75
C TYR A 294 23.33 -18.41 20.07
N ILE A 295 24.47 -19.03 20.39
CA ILE A 295 24.73 -20.43 20.02
C ILE A 295 23.92 -21.29 20.98
N ASP A 296 23.10 -22.18 20.47
CA ASP A 296 22.25 -23.06 21.24
C ASP A 296 22.90 -24.45 21.34
N ASP A 297 23.20 -25.08 20.18
CA ASP A 297 23.75 -26.44 20.13
C ASP A 297 24.45 -26.69 18.78
N THR A 298 25.16 -27.81 18.69
CA THR A 298 25.66 -28.38 17.46
C THR A 298 24.95 -29.71 17.22
N LEU A 299 24.29 -29.83 16.08
CA LEU A 299 23.45 -30.98 15.76
C LEU A 299 23.56 -31.37 14.27
N LYS A 300 23.11 -32.56 13.94
CA LYS A 300 23.04 -32.99 12.55
C LYS A 300 21.68 -32.65 11.97
N VAL A 301 21.68 -32.00 10.81
CA VAL A 301 20.52 -31.81 9.94
C VAL A 301 20.71 -32.72 8.74
N ASP A 302 19.90 -33.78 8.64
CA ASP A 302 20.16 -34.92 7.77
C ASP A 302 21.57 -35.49 8.03
N ASN A 303 22.51 -35.36 7.11
CA ASN A 303 23.89 -35.80 7.27
C ASN A 303 24.88 -34.68 7.56
N ASP A 304 24.43 -33.44 7.56
CA ASP A 304 25.26 -32.24 7.69
C ASP A 304 25.37 -31.81 9.17
N GLU A 305 26.60 -31.64 9.66
CA GLU A 305 26.84 -31.08 11.00
C GLU A 305 26.60 -29.57 10.96
N CYS A 306 25.71 -29.10 11.84
CA CYS A 306 25.29 -27.70 11.86
C CYS A 306 25.39 -27.11 13.28
N ILE A 307 25.83 -25.87 13.34
CA ILE A 307 25.73 -25.03 14.55
C ILE A 307 24.36 -24.33 14.51
N ARG A 308 23.54 -24.61 15.53
CA ARG A 308 22.26 -23.95 15.71
C ARG A 308 22.43 -22.63 16.43
N LEU A 309 22.02 -21.54 15.78
CA LEU A 309 22.04 -20.18 16.30
C LEU A 309 20.62 -19.67 16.45
N GLN A 310 20.30 -19.15 17.63
CA GLN A 310 19.07 -18.36 17.82
C GLN A 310 19.36 -16.88 17.58
N PHE A 311 18.42 -16.18 16.94
CA PHE A 311 18.51 -14.75 16.74
C PHE A 311 17.19 -14.04 17.02
N MET A 312 17.28 -12.79 17.50
CA MET A 312 16.14 -11.93 17.79
C MET A 312 16.52 -10.46 17.70
N PRO A 313 15.59 -9.54 17.34
CA PRO A 313 15.88 -8.11 17.34
C PRO A 313 16.37 -7.62 18.71
N ALA A 314 17.39 -6.79 18.72
CA ALA A 314 17.89 -6.17 19.96
C ALA A 314 16.84 -5.27 20.62
N ASN A 315 15.95 -4.68 19.81
CA ASN A 315 14.74 -4.03 20.26
C ASN A 315 13.52 -4.78 19.70
N PRO A 316 12.68 -5.40 20.56
CA PRO A 316 11.53 -6.20 20.14
C PRO A 316 10.45 -5.44 19.36
N GLN A 317 10.50 -4.11 19.37
CA GLN A 317 9.54 -3.23 18.66
C GLN A 317 9.98 -2.90 17.22
N ASP A 318 11.28 -3.13 16.91
CA ASP A 318 11.78 -2.85 15.56
C ASP A 318 11.31 -3.92 14.58
N PHE A 319 11.17 -3.56 13.30
CA PHE A 319 10.82 -4.49 12.23
C PHE A 319 11.95 -5.50 12.01
N GLY A 320 11.85 -6.65 12.60
CA GLY A 320 12.86 -7.71 12.50
C GLY A 320 12.28 -9.08 12.79
N PHE A 321 12.99 -10.09 12.35
CA PHE A 321 12.63 -11.48 12.58
C PHE A 321 13.24 -12.01 13.87
N ARG A 322 12.64 -13.05 14.41
CA ARG A 322 13.29 -13.93 15.37
C ARG A 322 13.26 -15.35 14.85
N GLY A 323 14.23 -16.16 15.23
CA GLY A 323 14.25 -17.55 14.76
C GLY A 323 15.56 -18.26 15.02
N GLU A 324 15.78 -19.27 14.21
CA GLU A 324 16.92 -20.15 14.27
C GLU A 324 17.61 -20.23 12.90
N LEU A 325 18.94 -20.18 12.93
CA LEU A 325 19.82 -20.45 11.79
C LEU A 325 20.59 -21.73 12.07
N TYR A 326 20.67 -22.58 11.10
CA TYR A 326 21.48 -23.79 11.12
C TYR A 326 22.62 -23.59 10.14
N VAL A 327 23.79 -23.26 10.67
CA VAL A 327 24.99 -22.95 9.91
C VAL A 327 25.87 -24.17 9.84
N LEU A 328 26.33 -24.56 8.65
CA LEU A 328 27.26 -25.67 8.48
C LEU A 328 28.52 -25.47 9.31
N ASN A 329 28.92 -26.53 10.04
CA ASN A 329 30.14 -26.53 10.82
C ASN A 329 31.37 -26.93 9.96
N ASP A 330 31.52 -26.23 8.84
CA ASP A 330 32.63 -26.44 7.89
C ASP A 330 33.21 -25.09 7.42
N SER A 331 34.13 -25.13 6.49
CA SER A 331 34.79 -23.92 5.95
C SER A 331 33.85 -23.04 5.10
N SER A 332 32.71 -23.55 4.64
CA SER A 332 31.74 -22.82 3.83
C SER A 332 30.91 -21.88 4.70
N LEU A 333 30.61 -22.27 5.96
CA LEU A 333 29.71 -21.56 6.88
C LEU A 333 28.35 -21.23 6.22
N HIS A 334 27.90 -22.05 5.29
CA HIS A 334 26.64 -21.85 4.58
C HIS A 334 25.45 -22.11 5.52
N VAL A 335 24.34 -21.39 5.32
CA VAL A 335 23.09 -21.67 6.02
C VAL A 335 22.43 -22.91 5.42
N ARG A 336 22.34 -23.98 6.19
CA ARG A 336 21.66 -25.23 5.79
C ARG A 336 20.14 -25.12 5.91
N LYS A 337 19.68 -24.37 6.93
CA LYS A 337 18.28 -24.17 7.23
C LYS A 337 18.05 -22.88 7.98
N CYS A 338 16.95 -22.23 7.73
CA CYS A 338 16.48 -21.05 8.47
C CYS A 338 14.99 -21.22 8.82
N ASP A 339 14.69 -21.16 10.12
CA ASP A 339 13.33 -21.09 10.64
C ASP A 339 13.16 -19.72 11.28
N MET A 340 12.37 -18.82 10.68
CA MET A 340 12.17 -17.47 11.21
C MET A 340 10.71 -17.07 11.25
N GLN A 341 10.39 -16.15 12.14
CA GLN A 341 9.02 -15.64 12.29
C GLN A 341 9.04 -14.16 12.67
N LEU A 342 7.95 -13.47 12.31
CA LEU A 342 7.69 -12.16 12.86
C LEU A 342 7.20 -12.31 14.30
N PRO A 343 7.85 -11.64 15.27
CA PRO A 343 7.40 -11.66 16.67
C PRO A 343 6.00 -11.05 16.80
N ALA A 344 5.19 -11.60 17.67
CA ALA A 344 3.94 -10.97 18.05
C ALA A 344 4.24 -9.59 18.66
N GLY A 345 3.62 -8.55 18.12
CA GLY A 345 3.85 -7.16 18.60
C GLY A 345 4.81 -6.31 17.75
N THR A 346 5.44 -6.86 16.68
CA THR A 346 6.05 -6.02 15.65
C THR A 346 5.02 -5.04 15.08
N GLY A 347 5.48 -3.89 14.63
CA GLY A 347 4.64 -2.83 14.09
C GLY A 347 3.86 -3.18 12.81
N VAL A 348 3.96 -4.42 12.30
CA VAL A 348 3.25 -4.89 11.11
C VAL A 348 1.76 -5.01 11.41
N ASN A 349 0.95 -4.35 10.59
CA ASN A 349 -0.50 -4.37 10.74
C ASN A 349 -1.09 -5.65 10.12
N PHE A 350 -2.28 -6.00 10.58
CA PHE A 350 -3.09 -7.08 10.03
C PHE A 350 -2.43 -8.47 10.02
N VAL A 351 -1.23 -8.61 10.54
CA VAL A 351 -0.51 -9.88 10.66
C VAL A 351 -0.53 -10.32 12.12
N ALA A 352 -1.23 -11.43 12.41
CA ALA A 352 -1.27 -12.04 13.73
C ALA A 352 -0.07 -12.95 13.98
N ALA A 353 0.36 -13.67 12.95
CA ALA A 353 1.55 -14.50 12.96
C ALA A 353 2.07 -14.68 11.54
N MET A 354 3.39 -14.77 11.39
CA MET A 354 4.02 -15.08 10.12
C MET A 354 5.28 -15.88 10.36
N LYS A 355 5.44 -16.97 9.63
CA LYS A 355 6.57 -17.89 9.75
C LYS A 355 7.13 -18.19 8.38
N PHE A 356 8.46 -18.34 8.32
CA PHE A 356 9.20 -18.74 7.14
C PHE A 356 10.11 -19.90 7.48
N LYS A 357 10.25 -20.81 6.54
CA LYS A 357 11.16 -21.93 6.64
C LYS A 357 11.87 -22.09 5.30
N GLN A 358 13.19 -21.95 5.32
CA GLN A 358 14.03 -22.17 4.16
C GLN A 358 14.98 -23.33 4.40
N GLU A 359 15.14 -24.17 3.38
CA GLU A 359 16.07 -25.28 3.40
C GLU A 359 16.94 -25.23 2.14
N TYR A 360 18.24 -25.42 2.35
CA TYR A 360 19.25 -25.42 1.32
C TYR A 360 19.85 -26.81 1.20
N SER A 361 20.15 -27.26 -0.01
CA SER A 361 20.77 -28.56 -0.26
C SER A 361 21.96 -28.39 -1.17
N LYS A 362 22.93 -29.30 -0.99
CA LYS A 362 24.12 -29.36 -1.84
C LYS A 362 23.78 -30.12 -3.12
N LEU A 363 24.05 -29.54 -4.27
CA LEU A 363 23.86 -30.20 -5.55
C LEU A 363 24.97 -31.24 -5.75
N PRO A 364 24.62 -32.51 -6.12
CA PRO A 364 25.61 -33.57 -6.27
C PRO A 364 26.66 -33.29 -7.39
N GLU A 365 26.21 -32.68 -8.47
CA GLU A 365 27.06 -32.47 -9.67
C GLU A 365 27.99 -31.25 -9.52
N SER A 366 27.49 -30.12 -9.07
CA SER A 366 28.25 -28.86 -8.98
C SER A 366 28.88 -28.64 -7.60
N GLY A 367 28.39 -29.32 -6.57
CA GLY A 367 28.79 -29.07 -5.18
C GLY A 367 28.27 -27.77 -4.57
N GLU A 368 27.46 -27.01 -5.32
CA GLU A 368 26.87 -25.73 -4.89
C GLU A 368 25.73 -25.96 -3.89
N TRP A 369 25.65 -25.07 -2.90
CA TRP A 369 24.50 -25.00 -2.00
C TRP A 369 23.42 -24.10 -2.57
N VAL A 370 22.23 -24.63 -2.78
CA VAL A 370 21.10 -23.93 -3.40
C VAL A 370 19.86 -24.02 -2.52
N LEU A 371 19.00 -23.01 -2.59
CA LEU A 371 17.68 -23.04 -1.96
C LEU A 371 16.82 -24.11 -2.65
N THR A 372 16.31 -25.07 -1.87
CA THR A 372 15.45 -26.12 -2.41
C THR A 372 14.00 -26.02 -1.91
N LYS A 373 13.80 -25.34 -0.76
CA LYS A 373 12.49 -25.19 -0.18
C LYS A 373 12.33 -23.82 0.48
N ASP A 374 11.20 -23.13 0.22
CA ASP A 374 10.83 -21.86 0.82
C ASP A 374 9.35 -21.87 1.17
N ASP A 375 9.04 -22.23 2.42
CA ASP A 375 7.68 -22.28 2.94
C ASP A 375 7.36 -21.04 3.78
N MET A 376 6.15 -20.52 3.60
CA MET A 376 5.65 -19.39 4.38
C MET A 376 4.23 -19.68 4.89
N MET A 377 3.95 -19.27 6.11
CA MET A 377 2.60 -19.24 6.67
C MET A 377 2.33 -17.87 7.26
N ALA A 378 1.19 -17.25 6.91
CA ALA A 378 0.74 -15.98 7.47
C ALA A 378 -0.70 -16.07 7.96
N GLU A 379 -0.94 -15.69 9.21
CA GLU A 379 -2.27 -15.49 9.79
C GLU A 379 -2.61 -14.00 9.70
N LEU A 380 -3.66 -13.65 8.93
CA LEU A 380 -4.06 -12.27 8.68
C LEU A 380 -5.36 -11.92 9.42
N GLU A 381 -5.41 -10.71 9.97
CA GLU A 381 -6.59 -10.15 10.66
C GLU A 381 -6.97 -8.81 10.03
N LEU A 382 -7.62 -8.84 8.85
CA LEU A 382 -7.89 -7.63 8.06
C LEU A 382 -9.00 -6.75 8.67
N VAL A 383 -10.16 -7.31 8.97
CA VAL A 383 -11.30 -6.62 9.62
C VAL A 383 -12.11 -7.61 10.45
N SER A 384 -12.96 -7.09 11.36
CA SER A 384 -13.72 -7.93 12.28
C SER A 384 -14.60 -9.00 11.61
N MET A 385 -15.04 -8.79 10.38
CA MET A 385 -15.88 -9.71 9.61
C MET A 385 -15.05 -10.71 8.80
N LEU A 386 -13.80 -10.36 8.44
CA LEU A 386 -12.82 -11.22 7.75
C LEU A 386 -11.71 -11.66 8.72
N ARG A 387 -12.10 -11.95 9.97
CA ARG A 387 -11.16 -12.41 10.98
C ARG A 387 -10.54 -13.73 10.53
N GLN A 388 -9.20 -13.77 10.60
CA GLN A 388 -8.40 -15.01 10.52
C GLN A 388 -8.39 -15.64 9.12
N ILE A 389 -7.85 -14.89 8.15
CA ILE A 389 -7.41 -15.51 6.91
C ILE A 389 -6.03 -16.11 7.13
N LEU A 390 -5.89 -17.35 6.73
CA LEU A 390 -4.59 -18.04 6.66
C LEU A 390 -4.13 -18.05 5.21
N VAL A 391 -2.87 -17.71 4.99
CA VAL A 391 -2.17 -17.91 3.73
C VAL A 391 -1.00 -18.85 3.97
N VAL A 392 -0.95 -19.93 3.23
CA VAL A 392 0.16 -20.88 3.25
C VAL A 392 0.77 -20.90 1.85
N ARG A 393 2.05 -20.61 1.75
CA ARG A 393 2.83 -20.75 0.51
C ARG A 393 3.86 -21.84 0.71
N THR A 394 3.85 -22.83 -0.16
CA THR A 394 4.90 -23.84 -0.26
C THR A 394 5.61 -23.68 -1.59
N THR A 395 6.93 -23.59 -1.53
CA THR A 395 7.75 -23.41 -2.73
C THR A 395 8.85 -24.46 -2.74
N SER A 396 9.00 -25.11 -3.87
CA SER A 396 10.09 -26.06 -4.14
C SER A 396 10.86 -25.60 -5.38
N LEU A 397 12.19 -25.61 -5.26
CA LEU A 397 13.11 -25.24 -6.33
C LEU A 397 13.95 -26.47 -6.68
N GLN A 398 14.02 -26.80 -7.95
CA GLN A 398 14.68 -28.00 -8.44
C GLN A 398 15.26 -27.79 -9.85
N ASN A 399 15.94 -28.78 -10.39
CA ASN A 399 16.51 -28.77 -11.73
C ASN A 399 17.47 -27.59 -11.96
N TYR A 400 18.31 -27.31 -10.97
CA TYR A 400 19.36 -26.30 -11.10
C TYR A 400 20.35 -26.68 -12.18
N SER A 401 20.71 -25.72 -13.02
CA SER A 401 21.73 -25.83 -14.04
C SER A 401 22.51 -24.53 -14.17
N PHE A 402 23.81 -24.63 -14.34
CA PHE A 402 24.73 -23.52 -14.54
C PHE A 402 25.26 -23.45 -15.98
N ASN A 403 24.66 -24.22 -16.87
CA ASN A 403 25.01 -24.26 -18.30
C ASN A 403 24.57 -22.95 -18.99
N THR A 404 25.18 -22.68 -20.13
CA THR A 404 24.81 -21.56 -21.00
C THR A 404 23.34 -21.63 -21.40
N ILE A 405 22.65 -20.53 -21.28
CA ILE A 405 21.22 -20.41 -21.59
C ILE A 405 21.06 -19.75 -22.95
N ASP A 406 20.09 -20.21 -23.75
CA ASP A 406 19.79 -19.64 -25.06
C ASP A 406 19.51 -18.13 -24.94
N PRO A 407 20.31 -17.28 -25.65
CA PRO A 407 20.08 -15.83 -25.62
C PRO A 407 18.68 -15.40 -26.06
N GLN A 408 17.97 -16.23 -26.85
CA GLN A 408 16.62 -15.92 -27.29
C GLN A 408 15.61 -15.87 -26.14
N LEU A 409 15.82 -16.62 -25.07
CA LEU A 409 14.98 -16.61 -23.87
C LEU A 409 15.05 -15.26 -23.12
N PHE A 410 16.14 -14.51 -23.32
CA PHE A 410 16.29 -13.16 -22.76
C PHE A 410 15.76 -12.04 -23.67
N LYS A 411 15.22 -12.37 -24.86
CA LYS A 411 14.60 -11.36 -25.74
C LYS A 411 13.42 -10.69 -25.07
N GLY A 412 13.30 -9.36 -25.29
CA GLY A 412 12.30 -8.53 -24.66
C GLY A 412 12.73 -8.12 -23.25
N LYS A 413 12.14 -7.04 -22.72
CA LYS A 413 12.53 -6.47 -21.43
C LYS A 413 11.58 -6.83 -20.28
N ALA A 414 10.53 -7.61 -20.58
CA ALA A 414 9.64 -8.14 -19.57
C ALA A 414 10.37 -9.17 -18.71
N LYS A 415 10.44 -8.92 -17.41
CA LYS A 415 11.07 -9.86 -16.46
C LYS A 415 10.23 -11.10 -16.20
N LYS A 416 8.93 -11.05 -16.51
CA LYS A 416 8.00 -12.16 -16.37
C LYS A 416 7.28 -12.39 -17.70
N THR A 417 7.33 -13.60 -18.18
CA THR A 417 6.69 -14.03 -19.43
C THR A 417 5.85 -15.28 -19.19
N TYR A 418 4.87 -15.51 -20.05
CA TYR A 418 3.99 -16.66 -19.95
C TYR A 418 4.13 -17.55 -21.18
N ASP A 419 4.23 -18.85 -20.94
CA ASP A 419 4.02 -19.84 -21.99
C ASP A 419 2.56 -19.71 -22.51
N PRO A 420 2.34 -19.76 -23.83
CA PRO A 420 0.99 -19.64 -24.39
C PRO A 420 -0.03 -20.62 -23.79
N ASN A 421 0.43 -21.79 -23.37
CA ASN A 421 -0.41 -22.85 -22.79
C ASN A 421 -0.38 -22.87 -21.26
N ALA A 422 0.22 -21.87 -20.59
CA ALA A 422 0.42 -21.90 -19.14
C ALA A 422 -0.89 -22.09 -18.34
N LYS A 423 -1.98 -21.50 -18.80
CA LYS A 423 -3.31 -21.59 -18.15
C LYS A 423 -4.12 -22.84 -18.56
N MET A 424 -3.64 -23.62 -19.54
CA MET A 424 -4.36 -24.76 -20.14
C MET A 424 -3.64 -26.10 -19.93
N ARG A 425 -2.78 -26.19 -18.92
CA ARG A 425 -2.02 -27.41 -18.62
C ARG A 425 -2.94 -28.54 -18.11
N ASN A 426 -2.68 -29.76 -18.59
CA ASN A 426 -3.42 -30.95 -18.22
C ASN A 426 -2.92 -31.55 -16.88
N ASP A 427 -3.62 -32.56 -16.38
CA ASP A 427 -3.29 -33.19 -15.09
C ASP A 427 -1.94 -33.92 -15.12
N GLU A 428 -1.50 -34.41 -16.29
CA GLU A 428 -0.19 -35.03 -16.48
C GLU A 428 0.96 -34.04 -16.24
N PHE A 429 0.85 -32.82 -16.80
CA PHE A 429 1.81 -31.75 -16.51
C PHE A 429 1.91 -31.45 -15.02
N TRP A 430 0.75 -31.35 -14.33
CA TRP A 430 0.73 -31.08 -12.90
C TRP A 430 1.28 -32.24 -12.09
N ALA A 431 1.02 -33.50 -12.48
CA ALA A 431 1.59 -34.66 -11.81
C ALA A 431 3.11 -34.70 -11.86
N GLN A 432 3.71 -34.25 -12.98
CA GLN A 432 5.17 -34.20 -13.15
C GLN A 432 5.83 -33.07 -12.36
N HIS A 433 5.14 -31.93 -12.19
CA HIS A 433 5.76 -30.72 -11.61
C HIS A 433 5.39 -30.47 -10.15
N ARG A 434 4.35 -31.14 -9.61
CA ARG A 434 3.98 -30.98 -8.21
C ARG A 434 5.00 -31.61 -7.28
N SER A 435 5.64 -30.82 -6.47
CA SER A 435 6.50 -31.29 -5.39
C SER A 435 5.74 -31.55 -4.08
N THR A 436 4.49 -31.08 -3.98
CA THR A 436 3.63 -31.24 -2.79
C THR A 436 2.24 -31.73 -3.22
N THR A 437 1.75 -32.80 -2.59
CA THR A 437 0.40 -33.30 -2.86
C THR A 437 -0.66 -32.30 -2.40
N LEU A 438 -1.74 -32.22 -3.16
CA LEU A 438 -2.92 -31.45 -2.75
C LEU A 438 -3.64 -32.18 -1.63
N SER A 439 -4.11 -31.46 -0.62
CA SER A 439 -4.99 -32.03 0.41
C SER A 439 -6.35 -32.43 -0.19
N LYS A 440 -7.16 -33.19 0.56
CA LYS A 440 -8.49 -33.57 0.09
C LYS A 440 -9.39 -32.38 -0.20
N SER A 441 -9.33 -31.33 0.62
CA SER A 441 -10.09 -30.11 0.44
C SER A 441 -9.60 -29.31 -0.77
N GLU A 442 -8.29 -29.24 -1.01
CA GLU A 442 -7.71 -28.60 -2.18
C GLU A 442 -8.06 -29.33 -3.48
N GLN A 443 -8.09 -30.66 -3.48
CA GLN A 443 -8.55 -31.46 -4.63
C GLN A 443 -10.03 -31.23 -4.93
N ASN A 444 -10.86 -31.13 -3.88
CA ASN A 444 -12.31 -30.93 -3.99
C ASN A 444 -12.72 -29.48 -4.24
N MET A 445 -11.80 -28.57 -4.43
CA MET A 445 -12.05 -27.12 -4.53
C MET A 445 -13.07 -26.76 -5.62
N GLY A 446 -13.07 -27.46 -6.75
CA GLY A 446 -14.05 -27.26 -7.82
C GLY A 446 -15.49 -27.51 -7.40
N ASN A 447 -15.74 -28.62 -6.68
CA ASN A 447 -17.07 -28.93 -6.16
C ASN A 447 -17.49 -27.97 -5.02
N PHE A 448 -16.56 -27.60 -4.17
CA PHE A 448 -16.75 -26.60 -3.14
C PHE A 448 -17.27 -25.28 -3.72
N ILE A 449 -16.64 -24.76 -4.75
CA ILE A 449 -17.02 -23.52 -5.41
C ILE A 449 -18.39 -23.63 -6.09
N LYS A 450 -18.64 -24.73 -6.76
CA LYS A 450 -19.95 -24.99 -7.38
C LYS A 450 -21.09 -24.95 -6.35
N ARG A 451 -20.91 -25.61 -5.22
CA ARG A 451 -21.89 -25.62 -4.10
C ARG A 451 -22.02 -24.24 -3.44
N MET A 452 -20.92 -23.52 -3.24
CA MET A 452 -20.93 -22.16 -2.72
C MET A 452 -21.75 -21.21 -3.64
N GLY A 453 -21.54 -21.28 -4.93
CA GLY A 453 -22.30 -20.48 -5.90
C GLY A 453 -23.81 -20.75 -5.91
N GLN A 454 -24.24 -21.93 -5.45
CA GLN A 454 -25.64 -22.32 -5.32
C GLN A 454 -26.27 -21.92 -3.96
N THR A 455 -25.47 -21.52 -2.98
CA THR A 455 -25.95 -21.16 -1.64
C THR A 455 -26.73 -19.84 -1.68
N LYS A 456 -27.96 -19.87 -1.12
CA LYS A 456 -28.85 -18.69 -1.07
C LYS A 456 -28.17 -17.51 -0.35
N GLY A 457 -28.23 -16.33 -0.95
CA GLY A 457 -27.64 -15.10 -0.41
C GLY A 457 -26.14 -14.94 -0.69
N PHE A 458 -25.40 -16.00 -1.00
CA PHE A 458 -23.97 -15.92 -1.30
C PHE A 458 -23.68 -14.99 -2.49
N LYS A 459 -24.43 -15.14 -3.58
CA LYS A 459 -24.29 -14.28 -4.78
C LYS A 459 -24.52 -12.81 -4.46
N THR A 460 -25.51 -12.47 -3.62
CA THR A 460 -25.79 -11.09 -3.21
C THR A 460 -24.65 -10.49 -2.40
N VAL A 461 -24.12 -11.25 -1.43
CA VAL A 461 -22.96 -10.81 -0.63
C VAL A 461 -21.74 -10.62 -1.52
N MET A 462 -21.46 -11.57 -2.41
CA MET A 462 -20.34 -11.49 -3.35
C MET A 462 -20.49 -10.31 -4.32
N PHE A 463 -21.70 -10.06 -4.81
CA PHE A 463 -21.98 -8.89 -5.64
C PHE A 463 -21.67 -7.58 -4.88
N ALA A 464 -22.11 -7.44 -3.64
CA ALA A 464 -21.86 -6.25 -2.82
C ALA A 464 -20.37 -6.07 -2.52
N VAL A 465 -19.67 -7.15 -2.11
CA VAL A 465 -18.23 -7.14 -1.85
C VAL A 465 -17.45 -6.76 -3.11
N LYS A 466 -17.81 -7.34 -4.24
CA LYS A 466 -17.18 -7.07 -5.51
C LYS A 466 -17.41 -5.63 -5.97
N ALA A 467 -18.66 -5.15 -5.93
CA ALA A 467 -18.99 -3.78 -6.30
C ALA A 467 -18.26 -2.75 -5.43
N PHE A 468 -18.12 -3.02 -4.13
CA PHE A 468 -17.37 -2.16 -3.22
C PHE A 468 -15.86 -2.21 -3.49
N ALA A 469 -15.27 -3.39 -3.63
CA ALA A 469 -13.83 -3.56 -3.83
C ALA A 469 -13.36 -3.03 -5.19
N GLU A 470 -14.16 -3.26 -6.24
CA GLU A 470 -13.83 -2.84 -7.61
C GLU A 470 -14.30 -1.42 -7.93
N ASN A 471 -15.19 -0.86 -7.11
CA ASN A 471 -15.82 0.44 -7.37
C ASN A 471 -16.66 0.47 -8.67
N PHE A 472 -17.05 -0.71 -9.19
CA PHE A 472 -17.88 -0.89 -10.37
C PHE A 472 -18.89 -2.02 -10.19
N ILE A 473 -20.01 -1.91 -10.88
CA ILE A 473 -21.04 -2.94 -10.97
C ILE A 473 -20.94 -3.58 -12.35
N GLU A 474 -20.58 -4.83 -12.39
CA GLU A 474 -20.60 -5.62 -13.61
C GLU A 474 -22.04 -5.99 -13.98
N THR A 475 -22.42 -5.82 -15.25
CA THR A 475 -23.76 -6.20 -15.74
C THR A 475 -23.84 -7.63 -16.23
N GLY A 476 -22.74 -8.37 -16.21
CA GLY A 476 -22.65 -9.75 -16.62
C GLY A 476 -23.25 -10.73 -15.62
N SER A 477 -23.26 -12.00 -15.98
CA SER A 477 -23.67 -13.13 -15.13
C SER A 477 -22.61 -14.23 -15.15
N ASP A 478 -22.83 -15.30 -14.35
CA ASP A 478 -21.93 -16.46 -14.32
C ASP A 478 -21.75 -17.13 -15.71
N LYS A 479 -22.74 -16.96 -16.62
CA LYS A 479 -22.72 -17.53 -17.97
C LYS A 479 -22.30 -16.57 -19.06
N THR A 480 -22.46 -15.26 -18.82
CA THR A 480 -22.20 -14.22 -19.82
C THR A 480 -21.28 -13.17 -19.19
N PRO A 481 -20.02 -13.07 -19.64
CA PRO A 481 -19.09 -12.05 -19.14
C PRO A 481 -19.65 -10.63 -19.30
N SER A 482 -19.34 -9.74 -18.35
CA SER A 482 -19.81 -8.36 -18.42
C SER A 482 -19.25 -7.65 -19.64
N LYS A 483 -20.15 -7.11 -20.45
CA LYS A 483 -19.84 -6.28 -21.62
C LYS A 483 -19.80 -4.79 -21.28
N ILE A 484 -20.53 -4.39 -20.23
CA ILE A 484 -20.63 -3.01 -19.75
C ILE A 484 -20.54 -3.03 -18.22
N ASP A 485 -19.72 -2.17 -17.65
CA ASP A 485 -19.63 -1.95 -16.21
C ASP A 485 -20.17 -0.57 -15.85
N ILE A 486 -20.98 -0.50 -14.79
CA ILE A 486 -21.56 0.74 -14.26
C ILE A 486 -20.66 1.25 -13.14
N GLY A 487 -20.21 2.49 -13.22
CA GLY A 487 -19.30 3.10 -12.24
C GLY A 487 -18.33 4.11 -12.87
N PRO A 488 -17.46 4.70 -12.06
CA PRO A 488 -17.13 4.38 -10.67
C PRO A 488 -18.23 4.79 -9.68
N ILE A 489 -18.55 3.90 -8.72
CA ILE A 489 -19.66 4.09 -7.76
C ILE A 489 -19.41 5.27 -6.84
N ASN A 490 -18.17 5.46 -6.39
CA ASN A 490 -17.77 6.54 -5.51
C ASN A 490 -17.91 7.95 -6.12
N THR A 491 -18.30 8.06 -7.39
CA THR A 491 -18.54 9.33 -8.08
C THR A 491 -20.02 9.61 -8.34
N PHE A 492 -20.94 8.73 -7.92
CA PHE A 492 -22.38 8.89 -8.18
C PHE A 492 -22.98 10.09 -7.46
N LEU A 493 -22.42 10.45 -6.32
CA LEU A 493 -22.85 11.57 -5.51
C LEU A 493 -21.69 12.46 -5.15
N SER A 494 -21.77 13.74 -5.50
CA SER A 494 -20.78 14.76 -5.13
C SER A 494 -21.46 16.09 -4.78
N LYS A 495 -20.66 17.08 -4.39
CA LYS A 495 -21.14 18.43 -4.04
C LYS A 495 -20.14 19.48 -4.50
N ASN A 496 -20.62 20.56 -5.10
CA ASN A 496 -19.81 21.74 -5.40
C ASN A 496 -20.61 23.04 -5.21
N TYR A 497 -19.92 24.17 -5.30
CA TYR A 497 -20.50 25.49 -5.03
C TYR A 497 -21.62 25.89 -6.01
N ILE A 498 -21.46 25.54 -7.27
CA ILE A 498 -22.40 25.90 -8.35
C ILE A 498 -23.61 24.94 -8.37
N ASP A 499 -23.37 23.64 -8.33
CA ASP A 499 -24.38 22.60 -8.51
C ASP A 499 -25.16 22.27 -7.22
N GLY A 500 -24.64 22.64 -6.06
CA GLY A 500 -25.14 22.09 -4.81
C GLY A 500 -24.82 20.59 -4.72
N ILE A 501 -25.86 19.73 -4.70
CA ILE A 501 -25.69 18.29 -4.85
C ILE A 501 -25.60 17.99 -6.34
N ARG A 502 -24.67 17.11 -6.69
CA ARG A 502 -24.44 16.64 -8.04
C ARG A 502 -24.62 15.13 -8.11
N LEU A 503 -25.52 14.71 -8.97
CA LEU A 503 -25.80 13.31 -9.28
C LEU A 503 -25.06 12.94 -10.56
N ARG A 504 -24.38 11.82 -10.60
CA ARG A 504 -23.61 11.35 -11.76
C ARG A 504 -23.90 9.89 -12.03
N ALA A 505 -24.17 9.54 -13.28
CA ALA A 505 -24.26 8.17 -13.77
C ALA A 505 -23.15 7.96 -14.80
N ALA A 506 -22.40 6.89 -14.64
CA ALA A 506 -21.27 6.57 -15.51
C ALA A 506 -21.19 5.09 -15.83
N ALA A 507 -20.71 4.76 -17.02
CA ALA A 507 -20.53 3.40 -17.48
C ALA A 507 -19.36 3.30 -18.45
N ARG A 508 -18.83 2.07 -18.61
CA ARG A 508 -17.78 1.78 -19.57
C ARG A 508 -17.93 0.37 -20.16
N THR A 509 -17.47 0.19 -21.39
CA THR A 509 -17.43 -1.12 -22.02
C THR A 509 -16.19 -1.90 -21.61
N THR A 510 -16.18 -3.19 -21.86
CA THR A 510 -15.08 -4.12 -21.54
C THR A 510 -14.60 -4.84 -22.80
N ALA A 511 -13.50 -5.56 -22.70
CA ALA A 511 -12.95 -6.40 -23.77
C ALA A 511 -13.93 -7.54 -24.20
N ASN A 512 -14.90 -7.88 -23.35
CA ASN A 512 -15.96 -8.85 -23.70
C ASN A 512 -16.98 -8.30 -24.72
N LEU A 513 -17.06 -6.98 -24.91
CA LEU A 513 -17.83 -6.37 -25.98
C LEU A 513 -17.01 -6.27 -27.26
N SER A 514 -15.78 -5.78 -27.14
CA SER A 514 -14.81 -5.67 -28.22
C SER A 514 -13.39 -5.72 -27.68
N PRO A 515 -12.48 -6.52 -28.25
CA PRO A 515 -11.11 -6.61 -27.76
C PRO A 515 -10.25 -5.38 -28.09
N HIS A 516 -10.73 -4.49 -28.97
CA HIS A 516 -10.00 -3.31 -29.42
C HIS A 516 -10.70 -1.99 -29.15
N TRP A 517 -12.05 -1.96 -29.19
CA TRP A 517 -12.82 -0.74 -29.03
C TRP A 517 -13.46 -0.66 -27.66
N PHE A 518 -13.18 0.43 -26.97
CA PHE A 518 -13.69 0.71 -25.63
C PHE A 518 -14.35 2.07 -25.60
N ALA A 519 -15.54 2.15 -25.02
CA ALA A 519 -16.26 3.39 -24.81
C ALA A 519 -16.49 3.56 -23.29
N GLU A 520 -16.24 4.76 -22.79
CA GLU A 520 -16.59 5.16 -21.43
C GLU A 520 -17.30 6.51 -21.47
N GLY A 521 -18.22 6.72 -20.53
CA GLY A 521 -18.92 7.98 -20.49
C GLY A 521 -19.71 8.18 -19.21
N TYR A 522 -20.10 9.43 -18.97
CA TYR A 522 -20.98 9.80 -17.87
C TYR A 522 -21.90 10.94 -18.24
N CYS A 523 -23.04 10.99 -17.55
CA CYS A 523 -23.92 12.14 -17.46
C CYS A 523 -24.01 12.57 -16.01
N ALA A 524 -24.09 13.90 -15.77
CA ALA A 524 -24.25 14.43 -14.42
C ALA A 524 -25.24 15.60 -14.41
N TYR A 525 -25.91 15.79 -13.28
CA TYR A 525 -26.91 16.82 -13.05
C TYR A 525 -26.66 17.55 -11.74
N GLY A 526 -26.62 18.89 -11.79
CA GLY A 526 -26.50 19.75 -10.64
C GLY A 526 -27.87 20.19 -10.11
N THR A 527 -28.21 19.84 -8.88
CA THR A 527 -29.55 20.12 -8.32
C THR A 527 -29.87 21.61 -8.14
N LYS A 528 -28.83 22.41 -7.81
CA LYS A 528 -28.95 23.87 -7.62
C LYS A 528 -28.87 24.63 -8.96
N SER A 529 -27.89 24.26 -9.78
CA SER A 529 -27.64 24.92 -11.06
C SER A 529 -28.65 24.51 -12.14
N LYS A 530 -29.28 23.33 -11.99
CA LYS A 530 -30.15 22.66 -12.99
C LYS A 530 -29.44 22.40 -14.32
N ASN A 531 -28.12 22.40 -14.33
CA ASN A 531 -27.28 22.15 -15.49
C ASN A 531 -27.00 20.65 -15.66
N HIS A 532 -26.86 20.26 -16.92
CA HIS A 532 -26.45 18.93 -17.33
C HIS A 532 -25.00 18.95 -17.83
N TYR A 533 -24.25 17.93 -17.46
CA TYR A 533 -22.86 17.74 -17.79
C TYR A 533 -22.65 16.37 -18.41
N TYR A 534 -21.63 16.22 -19.22
CA TYR A 534 -21.28 14.92 -19.81
C TYR A 534 -19.78 14.80 -20.04
N GLY A 535 -19.30 13.59 -20.08
CA GLY A 535 -18.00 13.20 -20.61
C GLY A 535 -18.13 11.88 -21.34
N SER A 536 -17.43 11.76 -22.45
CA SER A 536 -17.35 10.54 -23.25
C SER A 536 -15.95 10.35 -23.77
N LYS A 537 -15.52 9.10 -23.86
CA LYS A 537 -14.22 8.72 -24.42
C LYS A 537 -14.37 7.42 -25.19
N LEU A 538 -13.87 7.42 -26.40
CA LEU A 538 -13.74 6.26 -27.26
C LEU A 538 -12.25 5.93 -27.40
N THR A 539 -11.87 4.70 -27.07
CA THR A 539 -10.47 4.24 -27.10
C THR A 539 -10.33 3.05 -28.02
N TYR A 540 -9.34 3.11 -28.90
CA TYR A 540 -8.87 1.95 -29.68
C TYR A 540 -7.60 1.43 -29.04
N SER A 541 -7.57 0.16 -28.63
CA SER A 541 -6.38 -0.51 -28.11
C SER A 541 -5.70 -1.32 -29.22
N PHE A 542 -4.41 -1.06 -29.44
CA PHE A 542 -3.58 -1.85 -30.37
C PHE A 542 -3.25 -3.22 -29.79
N ASN A 543 -3.27 -3.34 -28.47
CA ASN A 543 -3.18 -4.61 -27.75
C ASN A 543 -4.59 -5.25 -27.67
N LYS A 544 -4.64 -6.51 -27.26
CA LYS A 544 -5.86 -7.19 -26.85
C LYS A 544 -5.84 -7.33 -25.33
N PRO A 545 -6.30 -6.32 -24.57
CA PRO A 545 -6.35 -6.42 -23.12
C PRO A 545 -7.34 -7.52 -22.71
N GLU A 546 -7.15 -8.10 -21.54
CA GLU A 546 -8.05 -9.11 -21.00
C GLU A 546 -9.40 -8.50 -20.60
N TYR A 547 -9.40 -7.24 -20.10
CA TYR A 547 -10.62 -6.59 -19.63
C TYR A 547 -10.71 -5.09 -19.94
N GLN A 548 -9.65 -4.29 -19.69
CA GLN A 548 -9.65 -2.84 -19.85
C GLN A 548 -8.46 -2.33 -20.67
N PRO A 549 -8.61 -1.26 -21.46
CA PRO A 549 -7.53 -0.70 -22.29
C PRO A 549 -6.42 -0.04 -21.46
N THR A 550 -6.58 0.05 -20.13
CA THR A 550 -5.59 0.57 -19.18
C THR A 550 -4.61 -0.50 -18.68
N GLU A 551 -4.77 -1.74 -19.12
CA GLU A 551 -3.84 -2.83 -18.80
C GLU A 551 -2.44 -2.55 -19.35
N PHE A 552 -1.43 -2.91 -18.56
CA PHE A 552 -0.03 -2.76 -18.95
C PHE A 552 0.38 -3.84 -19.96
N PRO A 553 1.12 -3.48 -21.01
CA PRO A 553 1.52 -2.13 -21.43
C PRO A 553 0.41 -1.43 -22.23
N ILE A 554 0.13 -0.16 -21.93
CA ILE A 554 -0.89 0.62 -22.66
C ILE A 554 -0.38 0.96 -24.05
N ARG A 555 -1.20 0.71 -25.08
CA ARG A 555 -0.96 1.12 -26.48
C ARG A 555 -2.30 1.50 -27.08
N THR A 556 -2.65 2.78 -27.00
CA THR A 556 -4.00 3.23 -27.31
C THR A 556 -4.04 4.52 -28.10
N LEU A 557 -5.04 4.65 -28.94
CA LEU A 557 -5.51 5.90 -29.53
C LEU A 557 -6.88 6.22 -28.93
N TYR A 558 -7.14 7.46 -28.54
CA TYR A 558 -8.41 7.84 -27.95
C TYR A 558 -8.93 9.18 -28.45
N ILE A 559 -10.25 9.29 -28.43
CA ILE A 559 -10.97 10.55 -28.67
C ILE A 559 -11.84 10.78 -27.43
N GLU A 560 -11.79 12.01 -26.90
CA GLU A 560 -12.54 12.40 -25.71
C GLU A 560 -13.34 13.68 -25.99
N SER A 561 -14.57 13.74 -25.53
CA SER A 561 -15.42 14.92 -25.55
C SER A 561 -16.10 15.09 -24.20
N GLY A 562 -16.08 16.30 -23.65
CA GLY A 562 -16.72 16.57 -22.38
C GLY A 562 -17.08 18.04 -22.19
N ARG A 563 -18.17 18.25 -21.45
CA ARG A 563 -18.61 19.54 -20.95
C ARG A 563 -18.92 19.42 -19.49
N ASP A 564 -18.13 20.12 -18.66
CA ASP A 564 -18.27 19.99 -17.20
C ASP A 564 -17.70 21.21 -16.47
N LEU A 565 -18.00 21.32 -15.16
CA LEU A 565 -17.41 22.30 -14.25
C LEU A 565 -16.08 21.81 -13.70
N GLU A 566 -15.10 22.69 -13.62
CA GLU A 566 -13.80 22.40 -13.04
C GLU A 566 -13.31 23.62 -12.24
N SER A 567 -12.64 23.38 -11.12
CA SER A 567 -11.87 24.41 -10.45
C SER A 567 -10.46 24.47 -11.03
N PRO A 568 -9.83 25.66 -11.13
CA PRO A 568 -8.44 25.76 -11.60
C PRO A 568 -7.46 24.81 -10.88
N SER A 569 -7.64 24.55 -9.59
CA SER A 569 -6.83 23.61 -8.83
C SER A 569 -7.12 22.13 -9.13
N ASP A 570 -8.31 21.82 -9.65
CA ASP A 570 -8.72 20.42 -9.92
C ASP A 570 -7.91 19.79 -11.08
N LYS A 571 -7.29 20.61 -11.96
CA LYS A 571 -6.38 20.16 -13.03
C LYS A 571 -5.20 19.31 -12.51
N TYR A 572 -4.81 19.50 -11.28
CA TYR A 572 -3.64 18.87 -10.66
C TYR A 572 -3.99 17.73 -9.72
N LEU A 573 -5.29 17.41 -9.57
CA LEU A 573 -5.74 16.31 -8.73
C LEU A 573 -5.45 14.96 -9.39
N VAL A 574 -4.95 14.03 -8.61
CA VAL A 574 -4.74 12.64 -9.02
C VAL A 574 -6.07 11.87 -9.09
N HIS A 575 -7.03 12.28 -8.27
CA HIS A 575 -8.34 11.63 -8.15
C HIS A 575 -9.44 12.42 -8.87
N ASN A 576 -10.49 11.71 -9.26
CA ASN A 576 -11.66 12.33 -9.86
C ASN A 576 -12.30 13.34 -8.90
N LYS A 577 -12.56 14.56 -9.38
CA LYS A 577 -13.18 15.65 -8.60
C LYS A 577 -14.56 15.31 -8.04
N ASP A 578 -15.28 14.38 -8.68
CA ASP A 578 -16.61 13.91 -8.27
C ASP A 578 -16.55 12.76 -7.27
N ASN A 579 -15.35 12.27 -6.89
CA ASN A 579 -15.21 11.29 -5.83
C ASN A 579 -15.80 11.85 -4.53
N ILE A 580 -16.69 11.10 -3.88
CA ILE A 580 -17.41 11.53 -2.68
C ILE A 580 -16.48 12.03 -1.57
N PHE A 581 -15.32 11.39 -1.39
CA PHE A 581 -14.33 11.80 -0.39
C PHE A 581 -13.63 13.12 -0.75
N MET A 582 -13.53 13.45 -2.05
CA MET A 582 -12.93 14.68 -2.53
C MET A 582 -13.93 15.82 -2.62
N ALA A 583 -15.21 15.52 -2.77
CA ALA A 583 -16.29 16.48 -2.92
C ALA A 583 -16.66 17.17 -1.60
N PHE A 584 -16.38 16.54 -0.46
CA PHE A 584 -16.53 17.17 0.85
C PHE A 584 -15.29 18.00 1.16
N ARG A 585 -15.44 19.32 1.04
CA ARG A 585 -14.35 20.29 1.19
C ARG A 585 -14.55 21.17 2.41
N PRO A 586 -13.49 21.44 3.21
CA PRO A 586 -13.56 22.37 4.34
C PRO A 586 -13.74 23.81 3.88
N VAL A 587 -13.30 24.13 2.67
CA VAL A 587 -13.32 25.47 2.09
C VAL A 587 -14.27 25.52 0.91
N LYS A 588 -15.01 26.61 0.75
CA LYS A 588 -15.85 26.84 -0.42
C LYS A 588 -14.96 27.18 -1.62
N VAL A 589 -14.99 26.35 -2.64
CA VAL A 589 -14.31 26.63 -3.92
C VAL A 589 -15.28 27.40 -4.80
N GLU A 590 -15.16 28.75 -4.80
CA GLU A 590 -16.10 29.63 -5.48
C GLU A 590 -15.63 30.04 -6.87
N LYS A 591 -14.33 29.83 -7.20
CA LYS A 591 -13.72 30.13 -8.50
C LYS A 591 -13.72 28.83 -9.33
N LEU A 592 -14.64 28.73 -10.28
CA LEU A 592 -14.79 27.59 -11.19
C LEU A 592 -14.90 28.09 -12.64
N TYR A 593 -14.79 27.18 -13.58
CA TYR A 593 -15.14 27.42 -14.98
C TYR A 593 -15.90 26.25 -15.56
N LEU A 594 -16.77 26.52 -16.51
CA LEU A 594 -17.43 25.53 -17.34
C LEU A 594 -16.58 25.31 -18.58
N TYR A 595 -16.01 24.13 -18.72
CA TYR A 595 -15.27 23.77 -19.93
C TYR A 595 -16.13 23.02 -20.95
N ASN A 596 -15.77 23.17 -22.21
CA ASN A 596 -16.15 22.26 -23.28
C ASN A 596 -14.85 21.86 -23.98
N ARG A 597 -14.48 20.60 -23.86
CA ARG A 597 -13.15 20.07 -24.21
C ARG A 597 -13.28 18.89 -25.15
N GLN A 598 -12.49 18.89 -26.22
CA GLN A 598 -12.32 17.78 -27.13
C GLN A 598 -10.82 17.43 -27.17
N LYS A 599 -10.52 16.15 -27.18
CA LYS A 599 -9.15 15.65 -27.23
C LYS A 599 -9.04 14.50 -28.22
N VAL A 600 -7.90 14.42 -28.86
CA VAL A 600 -7.43 13.23 -29.57
C VAL A 600 -6.06 12.93 -29.01
N GLY A 601 -5.83 11.70 -28.53
CA GLY A 601 -4.57 11.36 -27.90
C GLY A 601 -4.10 9.96 -28.24
N PHE A 602 -2.80 9.81 -28.23
CA PHE A 602 -2.11 8.54 -28.45
C PHE A 602 -1.21 8.28 -27.23
N LYS A 603 -1.29 7.08 -26.66
CA LYS A 603 -0.44 6.65 -25.56
C LYS A 603 0.21 5.33 -25.88
N TRP A 604 1.54 5.29 -25.69
CA TRP A 604 2.36 4.11 -25.94
C TRP A 604 3.29 3.83 -24.77
N GLU A 605 3.13 2.69 -24.14
CA GLU A 605 4.02 2.19 -23.07
C GLU A 605 4.90 1.08 -23.60
N THR A 606 6.14 1.08 -23.12
CA THR A 606 7.14 0.05 -23.38
C THR A 606 7.35 -0.82 -22.14
N ASP A 607 7.81 -2.03 -22.32
CA ASP A 607 8.07 -2.99 -21.24
C ASP A 607 9.21 -2.54 -20.29
N TYR A 608 10.04 -1.57 -20.71
CA TYR A 608 11.14 -1.03 -19.91
C TYR A 608 10.78 0.25 -19.13
N GLY A 609 9.48 0.56 -19.06
CA GLY A 609 8.96 1.63 -18.20
C GLY A 609 8.94 3.02 -18.83
N LEU A 610 9.15 3.16 -20.16
CA LEU A 610 8.94 4.43 -20.86
C LEU A 610 7.52 4.48 -21.44
N ALA A 611 6.75 5.50 -21.06
CA ALA A 611 5.48 5.84 -21.68
C ALA A 611 5.59 7.17 -22.43
N THR A 612 5.08 7.20 -23.67
CA THR A 612 4.97 8.41 -24.50
C THR A 612 3.48 8.73 -24.66
N GLN A 613 3.12 9.98 -24.49
CA GLN A 613 1.77 10.48 -24.74
C GLN A 613 1.82 11.67 -25.69
N LEU A 614 1.00 11.62 -26.73
CA LEU A 614 0.75 12.72 -27.64
C LEU A 614 -0.72 13.10 -27.55
N GLU A 615 -1.05 14.37 -27.35
CA GLU A 615 -2.43 14.80 -27.18
C GLU A 615 -2.67 16.13 -27.89
N LEU A 616 -3.64 16.17 -28.78
CA LEU A 616 -4.21 17.39 -29.33
C LEU A 616 -5.52 17.69 -28.59
N SER A 617 -5.63 18.86 -27.99
CA SER A 617 -6.78 19.28 -27.20
C SER A 617 -7.28 20.65 -27.67
N THR A 618 -8.60 20.79 -27.82
CA THR A 618 -9.25 22.09 -27.90
C THR A 618 -10.23 22.23 -26.76
N GLU A 619 -10.17 23.38 -26.10
CA GLU A 619 -10.95 23.62 -24.88
C GLU A 619 -11.49 25.06 -24.91
N SER A 620 -12.78 25.20 -24.64
CA SER A 620 -13.37 26.50 -24.37
C SER A 620 -13.78 26.59 -22.91
N ASN A 621 -13.37 27.66 -22.22
CA ASN A 621 -13.64 27.92 -20.83
C ASN A 621 -14.53 29.12 -20.63
N LYS A 622 -15.58 28.93 -19.84
CA LYS A 622 -16.48 29.99 -19.41
C LYS A 622 -16.33 30.17 -17.89
N PRO A 623 -15.97 31.36 -17.41
CA PRO A 623 -15.81 31.59 -15.99
C PRO A 623 -17.15 31.47 -15.26
N MET A 624 -17.13 30.91 -14.06
CA MET A 624 -18.30 30.62 -13.23
C MET A 624 -18.02 30.99 -11.77
N GLY A 625 -19.10 31.26 -11.02
CA GLY A 625 -19.01 31.66 -9.62
C GLY A 625 -18.35 33.02 -9.46
N LYS A 626 -17.28 33.08 -8.66
CA LYS A 626 -16.48 34.32 -8.47
C LYS A 626 -15.30 34.46 -9.42
N LEU A 627 -15.12 33.55 -10.36
CA LEU A 627 -14.08 33.67 -11.40
C LEU A 627 -14.55 34.63 -12.49
N LEU A 628 -13.73 35.59 -12.84
CA LEU A 628 -14.01 36.57 -13.88
C LEU A 628 -12.80 36.66 -14.83
N TYR A 629 -13.06 36.68 -16.12
CA TYR A 629 -12.05 37.01 -17.14
C TYR A 629 -12.23 38.50 -17.52
N GLU A 630 -11.45 39.35 -16.90
CA GLU A 630 -11.48 40.80 -17.12
C GLU A 630 -10.17 41.26 -17.77
N ARG A 631 -10.27 41.89 -18.89
CA ARG A 631 -9.08 42.50 -19.55
C ARG A 631 -8.61 43.73 -18.78
N MET A 632 -7.39 44.15 -19.06
CA MET A 632 -6.79 45.32 -18.40
C MET A 632 -7.64 46.59 -18.57
N ASN A 633 -8.35 46.73 -19.70
CA ASN A 633 -9.24 47.85 -19.98
C ASN A 633 -10.63 47.76 -19.32
N GLY A 634 -10.87 46.78 -18.45
CA GLY A 634 -12.14 46.59 -17.76
C GLY A 634 -13.20 45.79 -18.52
N SER A 635 -12.96 45.39 -19.77
CA SER A 635 -13.93 44.59 -20.55
C SER A 635 -13.95 43.14 -20.09
N LEU A 636 -15.16 42.61 -19.94
CA LEU A 636 -15.37 41.23 -19.55
C LEU A 636 -15.30 40.29 -20.75
N VAL A 637 -14.66 39.14 -20.55
CA VAL A 637 -14.55 38.05 -21.52
C VAL A 637 -15.34 36.86 -21.00
N TYR A 638 -16.43 36.56 -21.68
CA TYR A 638 -17.37 35.50 -21.23
C TYR A 638 -16.94 34.09 -21.60
N LYS A 639 -16.02 33.94 -22.55
CA LYS A 639 -15.55 32.66 -23.01
C LYS A 639 -14.16 32.85 -23.65
N VAL A 640 -13.27 31.93 -23.39
CA VAL A 640 -11.94 31.81 -24.01
C VAL A 640 -11.78 30.43 -24.61
N ARG A 641 -11.02 30.34 -25.69
CA ARG A 641 -10.69 29.06 -26.32
C ARG A 641 -9.20 28.89 -26.49
N THR A 642 -8.73 27.70 -26.12
CA THR A 642 -7.34 27.27 -26.30
C THR A 642 -7.31 26.02 -27.15
N THR A 643 -6.32 25.93 -28.02
CA THR A 643 -5.96 24.69 -28.70
C THR A 643 -4.51 24.40 -28.43
N SER A 644 -4.20 23.19 -28.04
CA SER A 644 -2.84 22.81 -27.66
C SER A 644 -2.48 21.42 -28.15
N PHE A 645 -1.20 21.23 -28.42
CA PHE A 645 -0.59 19.93 -28.66
C PHE A 645 0.41 19.66 -27.52
N THR A 646 0.23 18.53 -26.83
CA THR A 646 1.06 18.15 -25.69
C THR A 646 1.84 16.89 -26.00
N ILE A 647 3.13 16.91 -25.69
CA ILE A 647 4.03 15.75 -25.69
C ILE A 647 4.36 15.45 -24.24
N GLY A 648 4.07 14.23 -23.80
CA GLY A 648 4.39 13.72 -22.47
C GLY A 648 5.31 12.51 -22.55
N LEU A 649 6.35 12.51 -21.72
CA LEU A 649 7.24 11.37 -21.50
C LEU A 649 7.20 11.03 -20.02
N ASP A 650 6.94 9.78 -19.69
CA ASP A 650 6.95 9.25 -18.33
C ASP A 650 7.87 8.03 -18.29
N TYR A 651 8.95 8.11 -17.52
CA TYR A 651 9.95 7.06 -17.42
C TYR A 651 10.01 6.52 -15.99
N ARG A 652 9.68 5.23 -15.83
CA ARG A 652 9.60 4.51 -14.53
C ARG A 652 10.41 3.22 -14.58
N PRO A 653 11.75 3.32 -14.55
CA PRO A 653 12.60 2.13 -14.63
C PRO A 653 12.38 1.22 -13.42
N GLY A 654 12.22 -0.08 -13.66
CA GLY A 654 12.00 -1.07 -12.63
C GLY A 654 10.60 -1.08 -12.02
N GLN A 655 9.65 -0.29 -12.54
CA GLN A 655 8.25 -0.40 -12.14
C GLN A 655 7.63 -1.68 -12.69
N THR A 656 6.86 -2.35 -11.87
CA THR A 656 6.07 -3.52 -12.24
C THR A 656 4.59 -3.24 -11.97
N TYR A 657 3.72 -3.85 -12.77
CA TYR A 657 2.29 -3.60 -12.71
C TYR A 657 1.52 -4.91 -12.54
N ILE A 658 0.43 -4.82 -11.79
CA ILE A 658 -0.59 -5.85 -11.69
C ILE A 658 -1.84 -5.34 -12.39
N ASN A 659 -2.27 -6.05 -13.43
CA ASN A 659 -3.53 -5.76 -14.10
C ASN A 659 -4.66 -6.46 -13.32
N SER A 660 -5.55 -5.68 -12.72
CA SER A 660 -6.84 -6.18 -12.25
C SER A 660 -7.92 -5.88 -13.30
N LYS A 661 -9.09 -6.48 -13.12
CA LYS A 661 -10.22 -6.23 -14.01
C LYS A 661 -10.52 -4.75 -14.24
N GLN A 662 -10.53 -3.97 -13.15
CA GLN A 662 -11.03 -2.60 -13.18
C GLN A 662 -9.93 -1.55 -13.22
N GLN A 663 -8.73 -1.88 -12.78
CA GLN A 663 -7.58 -0.98 -12.73
C GLN A 663 -6.28 -1.76 -12.70
N ARG A 664 -5.18 -1.10 -12.98
CA ARG A 664 -3.85 -1.63 -12.73
C ARG A 664 -3.25 -1.02 -11.48
N PHE A 665 -2.44 -1.78 -10.78
CA PHE A 665 -1.73 -1.37 -9.59
C PHE A 665 -0.23 -1.31 -9.86
N GLU A 666 0.42 -0.31 -9.31
CA GLU A 666 1.88 -0.21 -9.27
C GLU A 666 2.39 -1.04 -8.09
N VAL A 667 3.34 -1.95 -8.35
CA VAL A 667 3.85 -2.89 -7.33
C VAL A 667 5.11 -2.35 -6.68
N ASN A 668 6.05 -1.86 -7.49
CA ASN A 668 7.31 -1.36 -6.98
C ASN A 668 7.22 0.12 -6.59
N ALA A 669 6.84 0.39 -5.34
CA ALA A 669 6.77 1.75 -4.82
C ALA A 669 8.13 2.47 -4.73
N ASP A 670 9.25 1.74 -4.84
CA ASP A 670 10.62 2.28 -4.81
C ASP A 670 11.14 2.68 -6.19
N ALA A 671 10.42 2.32 -7.25
CA ALA A 671 10.80 2.69 -8.61
C ALA A 671 10.82 4.21 -8.77
N PRO A 672 11.91 4.79 -9.28
CA PRO A 672 11.94 6.21 -9.57
C PRO A 672 10.98 6.54 -10.73
N GLN A 673 10.44 7.74 -10.72
CA GLN A 673 9.61 8.24 -11.79
C GLN A 673 10.14 9.59 -12.27
N PHE A 674 10.27 9.75 -13.58
CA PHE A 674 10.64 10.99 -14.23
C PHE A 674 9.60 11.33 -15.29
N THR A 675 9.02 12.52 -15.22
CA THR A 675 8.01 12.96 -16.17
C THR A 675 8.45 14.28 -16.80
N LEU A 676 8.38 14.35 -18.10
CA LEU A 676 8.58 15.57 -18.86
C LEU A 676 7.34 15.80 -19.73
N THR A 677 6.75 16.99 -19.63
CA THR A 677 5.66 17.40 -20.51
C THR A 677 6.00 18.74 -21.18
N HIS A 678 5.66 18.83 -22.44
CA HIS A 678 5.72 20.09 -23.17
C HIS A 678 4.42 20.31 -23.95
N THR A 679 3.80 21.46 -23.72
CA THR A 679 2.53 21.84 -24.34
C THR A 679 2.73 23.04 -25.24
N PHE A 680 2.38 22.90 -26.50
CA PHE A 680 2.35 23.96 -27.50
C PHE A 680 0.90 24.46 -27.64
N GLY A 681 0.63 25.70 -27.27
CA GLY A 681 -0.62 26.38 -27.59
C GLY A 681 -0.58 26.92 -29.01
N ILE A 682 -1.61 26.66 -29.78
CA ILE A 682 -1.66 26.97 -31.22
C ILE A 682 -2.82 27.93 -31.48
N LYS A 683 -2.48 29.17 -31.84
CA LYS A 683 -3.44 30.20 -32.20
C LYS A 683 -4.04 29.89 -33.58
N ASN A 684 -5.31 30.23 -33.76
CA ASN A 684 -6.12 30.08 -34.98
C ASN A 684 -6.44 28.62 -35.37
N MET A 685 -5.87 27.62 -34.72
CA MET A 685 -6.24 26.23 -34.94
C MET A 685 -7.49 25.89 -34.10
N LEU A 686 -8.52 25.35 -34.68
CA LEU A 686 -9.80 24.96 -34.01
C LEU A 686 -10.39 26.11 -33.13
N GLY A 687 -10.10 27.36 -33.50
CA GLY A 687 -10.50 28.55 -32.74
C GLY A 687 -9.63 28.88 -31.50
N GLY A 688 -8.45 28.32 -31.38
CA GLY A 688 -7.48 28.69 -30.35
C GLY A 688 -7.08 30.20 -30.45
N GLU A 689 -7.05 30.88 -29.30
CA GLU A 689 -6.82 32.31 -29.24
C GLU A 689 -5.34 32.66 -28.93
N PHE A 690 -4.56 31.69 -28.41
CA PHE A 690 -3.24 31.97 -27.86
C PHE A 690 -2.17 31.03 -28.39
N ASN A 691 -0.98 31.59 -28.65
CA ASN A 691 0.27 30.85 -28.80
C ASN A 691 0.98 30.82 -27.45
N TYR A 692 1.31 29.64 -26.95
CA TYR A 692 2.07 29.50 -25.71
C TYR A 692 2.88 28.21 -25.69
N ASN A 693 3.91 28.19 -24.86
CA ASN A 693 4.74 27.04 -24.63
C ASN A 693 4.88 26.82 -23.10
N LEU A 694 4.46 25.70 -22.64
CA LEU A 694 4.54 25.28 -21.24
C LEU A 694 5.39 24.03 -21.14
N THR A 695 6.47 24.08 -20.36
CA THR A 695 7.32 22.92 -20.07
C THR A 695 7.23 22.59 -18.59
N GLU A 696 7.01 21.33 -18.24
CA GLU A 696 7.00 20.86 -16.87
C GLU A 696 7.83 19.59 -16.74
N LEU A 697 8.60 19.51 -15.67
CA LEU A 697 9.44 18.38 -15.31
C LEU A 697 9.07 17.93 -13.89
N SER A 698 8.97 16.63 -13.67
CA SER A 698 8.83 16.09 -12.32
C SER A 698 9.71 14.86 -12.11
N ALA A 699 10.16 14.68 -10.86
CA ALA A 699 10.90 13.51 -10.42
C ALA A 699 10.36 13.03 -9.07
N TYR A 700 10.29 11.71 -8.93
CA TYR A 700 9.95 11.04 -7.69
C TYR A 700 10.96 9.95 -7.39
N LYS A 701 11.33 9.83 -6.11
CA LYS A 701 12.13 8.72 -5.60
C LYS A 701 11.82 8.46 -4.13
N ARG A 702 11.67 7.20 -3.74
CA ARG A 702 11.66 6.74 -2.35
C ARG A 702 13.07 6.39 -1.92
N ILE A 703 13.45 6.84 -0.72
CA ILE A 703 14.74 6.59 -0.09
C ILE A 703 14.49 5.93 1.28
N TRP A 704 15.11 4.78 1.52
CA TRP A 704 15.01 4.09 2.79
C TRP A 704 16.18 4.45 3.70
N PHE A 705 15.88 4.77 4.94
CA PHE A 705 16.88 5.02 5.98
C PHE A 705 16.98 3.85 6.98
N GLY A 706 16.99 2.64 6.48
CA GLY A 706 17.01 1.42 7.30
C GLY A 706 15.83 1.40 8.28
N SER A 707 16.10 1.26 9.58
CA SER A 707 15.06 1.24 10.60
C SER A 707 14.44 2.61 10.96
N TRP A 708 14.81 3.69 10.25
CA TRP A 708 14.22 5.03 10.39
C TRP A 708 13.15 5.31 9.33
N GLY A 709 12.68 4.26 8.67
CA GLY A 709 11.57 4.35 7.72
C GLY A 709 11.99 4.86 6.35
N LYS A 710 11.07 5.50 5.65
CA LYS A 710 11.19 5.89 4.25
C LYS A 710 10.89 7.37 4.04
N LEU A 711 11.66 7.98 3.15
CA LEU A 711 11.47 9.35 2.69
C LEU A 711 11.03 9.34 1.22
N ASP A 712 9.86 9.85 0.95
CA ASP A 712 9.37 10.10 -0.40
C ASP A 712 9.76 11.51 -0.84
N VAL A 713 10.58 11.60 -1.87
CA VAL A 713 11.06 12.85 -2.46
C VAL A 713 10.32 13.09 -3.77
N ARG A 714 9.62 14.21 -3.86
CA ARG A 714 8.96 14.68 -5.10
C ARG A 714 9.45 16.07 -5.43
N ILE A 715 9.90 16.26 -6.66
CA ILE A 715 10.36 17.54 -7.17
C ILE A 715 9.60 17.82 -8.46
N LYS A 716 9.14 19.06 -8.63
CA LYS A 716 8.54 19.55 -9.87
C LYS A 716 9.10 20.90 -10.22
N ALA A 717 9.27 21.17 -11.50
CA ALA A 717 9.62 22.49 -12.00
C ALA A 717 8.89 22.74 -13.32
N GLY A 718 8.62 24.00 -13.63
CA GLY A 718 7.97 24.34 -14.87
C GLY A 718 8.17 25.79 -15.27
N ALA A 719 7.97 26.04 -16.57
CA ALA A 719 8.08 27.37 -17.17
C ALA A 719 7.03 27.56 -18.27
N GLN A 720 6.25 28.62 -18.12
CA GLN A 720 5.43 29.20 -19.18
C GLN A 720 6.27 30.26 -19.92
N TRP A 721 6.61 29.97 -21.18
CA TRP A 721 7.60 30.73 -21.89
C TRP A 721 7.07 32.02 -22.53
N ASN A 722 5.76 32.10 -22.75
CA ASN A 722 5.12 33.20 -23.47
C ASN A 722 4.47 34.24 -22.55
N LYS A 723 4.13 35.39 -23.10
CA LYS A 723 3.20 36.32 -22.49
C LYS A 723 1.79 35.77 -22.66
N VAL A 724 1.08 35.52 -21.55
CA VAL A 724 -0.24 34.88 -21.54
C VAL A 724 -1.18 35.49 -20.49
N PRO A 725 -2.49 35.42 -20.66
CA PRO A 725 -3.42 35.79 -19.62
C PRO A 725 -3.32 34.82 -18.43
N TYR A 726 -3.78 35.25 -17.27
CA TYR A 726 -3.55 34.58 -16.00
C TYR A 726 -4.03 33.11 -15.96
N TYR A 727 -5.09 32.74 -16.67
CA TYR A 727 -5.61 31.38 -16.68
C TYR A 727 -4.73 30.38 -17.46
N LEU A 728 -3.72 30.84 -18.17
CA LEU A 728 -2.66 30.04 -18.78
C LEU A 728 -1.35 30.06 -17.99
N LEU A 729 -1.30 30.83 -16.89
CA LEU A 729 -0.20 30.79 -15.95
C LEU A 729 -0.23 29.49 -15.15
N ILE A 730 0.90 29.16 -14.57
CA ILE A 730 1.06 27.97 -13.73
C ILE A 730 0.46 28.26 -12.35
N MET A 731 -0.48 27.41 -11.95
CA MET A 731 -1.07 27.42 -10.62
C MET A 731 -0.44 26.30 -9.79
N PRO A 732 -0.08 26.57 -8.54
CA PRO A 732 0.33 25.49 -7.63
C PRO A 732 -0.80 24.49 -7.42
N PRO A 733 -0.48 23.18 -7.26
CA PRO A 733 -1.48 22.20 -6.89
C PRO A 733 -1.96 22.44 -5.45
N VAL A 734 -3.25 22.68 -5.27
CA VAL A 734 -3.86 23.01 -3.99
C VAL A 734 -4.81 21.91 -3.56
N ASN A 735 -4.68 21.46 -2.34
CA ASN A 735 -5.60 20.52 -1.71
C ASN A 735 -6.75 21.25 -1.02
N THR A 736 -7.91 21.17 -1.61
CA THR A 736 -9.14 21.77 -1.03
C THR A 736 -10.01 20.75 -0.28
N SER A 737 -9.56 19.48 -0.15
CA SER A 737 -10.29 18.41 0.54
C SER A 737 -9.91 18.29 2.02
N PHE A 738 -10.69 17.51 2.78
CA PHE A 738 -10.30 17.11 4.13
C PHE A 738 -9.17 16.07 4.15
N PHE A 739 -8.93 15.38 3.03
CA PHE A 739 -7.95 14.32 2.95
C PHE A 739 -6.59 14.85 2.49
N GLU A 740 -5.52 14.31 3.06
CA GLU A 740 -4.15 14.66 2.68
C GLU A 740 -3.85 14.23 1.24
N HIS A 741 -3.19 15.13 0.51
CA HIS A 741 -2.67 14.87 -0.83
C HIS A 741 -1.18 15.19 -0.88
N GLN A 742 -0.36 14.18 -1.00
CA GLN A 742 1.10 14.31 -0.98
C GLN A 742 1.65 15.24 -2.07
N GLY A 743 0.97 15.37 -3.20
CA GLY A 743 1.42 16.21 -4.32
C GLY A 743 0.98 17.68 -4.26
N SER A 744 0.16 18.08 -3.26
CA SER A 744 -0.51 19.37 -3.20
C SER A 744 -0.22 20.12 -1.90
N PHE A 745 -0.40 21.43 -1.90
CA PHE A 745 -0.33 22.29 -0.73
C PHE A 745 -1.67 22.30 -0.01
N ASN A 746 -1.66 22.14 1.31
CA ASN A 746 -2.86 21.93 2.12
C ASN A 746 -3.53 23.23 2.61
N LEU A 747 -2.76 24.30 2.75
CA LEU A 747 -3.23 25.59 3.30
C LEU A 747 -3.12 26.75 2.28
N MET A 748 -2.62 26.46 1.09
CA MET A 748 -2.67 27.40 -0.02
C MET A 748 -4.10 27.44 -0.58
N GLU A 749 -4.58 28.63 -0.90
CA GLU A 749 -5.91 28.78 -1.49
C GLU A 749 -5.91 28.64 -3.02
N ASN A 750 -7.09 28.30 -3.56
CA ASN A 750 -7.27 28.19 -5.01
C ASN A 750 -6.96 29.53 -5.70
N MET A 751 -5.97 29.52 -6.59
CA MET A 751 -5.46 30.69 -7.32
C MET A 751 -4.79 31.75 -6.41
N GLU A 752 -4.30 31.39 -5.26
CA GLU A 752 -3.60 32.33 -4.36
C GLU A 752 -2.31 32.88 -5.00
N PHE A 753 -1.57 32.04 -5.71
CA PHE A 753 -0.38 32.42 -6.44
C PHE A 753 -0.46 31.97 -7.89
N LEU A 754 -0.03 32.83 -8.79
CA LEU A 754 0.08 32.54 -10.22
C LEU A 754 1.50 32.89 -10.67
N ASN A 755 2.14 31.92 -11.32
CA ASN A 755 3.53 32.02 -11.70
C ASN A 755 3.73 31.68 -13.16
N ASP A 756 4.77 32.21 -13.79
CA ASP A 756 5.20 31.71 -15.10
C ASP A 756 6.44 30.81 -15.01
N ARG A 757 7.07 30.76 -13.84
CA ARG A 757 8.13 29.78 -13.51
C ARG A 757 7.97 29.32 -12.09
N TYR A 758 8.25 28.04 -11.85
CA TYR A 758 8.24 27.49 -10.49
C TYR A 758 9.20 26.32 -10.32
N ALA A 759 9.61 26.12 -9.09
CA ALA A 759 10.22 24.89 -8.61
C ALA A 759 9.57 24.53 -7.27
N GLN A 760 9.11 23.29 -7.13
CA GLN A 760 8.49 22.82 -5.91
C GLN A 760 9.10 21.51 -5.45
N PHE A 761 9.08 21.29 -4.15
CA PHE A 761 9.47 20.03 -3.54
C PHE A 761 8.43 19.56 -2.50
N ASN A 762 8.37 18.27 -2.32
CA ASN A 762 7.66 17.61 -1.22
C ASN A 762 8.56 16.50 -0.67
N LEU A 763 8.96 16.63 0.59
CA LEU A 763 9.74 15.66 1.34
C LEU A 763 8.82 15.07 2.40
N ALA A 764 8.42 13.82 2.23
CA ALA A 764 7.48 13.13 3.11
C ALA A 764 8.17 11.95 3.80
N TRP A 765 8.42 12.06 5.09
CA TRP A 765 9.12 11.08 5.90
C TRP A 765 8.15 10.31 6.79
N ASP A 766 8.00 9.04 6.52
CA ASP A 766 7.32 8.07 7.39
C ASP A 766 8.37 7.37 8.24
N LEU A 767 8.37 7.62 9.55
CA LEU A 767 9.34 7.05 10.49
C LEU A 767 8.95 5.64 10.97
N GLU A 768 7.80 5.12 10.53
CA GLU A 768 7.32 3.76 10.84
C GLU A 768 7.29 3.42 12.33
N GLY A 769 6.99 4.41 13.19
CA GLY A 769 6.89 4.24 14.63
C GLY A 769 8.22 4.24 15.36
N LYS A 770 9.30 4.69 14.74
CA LYS A 770 10.65 4.64 15.31
C LYS A 770 10.77 5.31 16.68
N ILE A 771 10.04 6.40 16.91
CA ILE A 771 10.01 7.14 18.16
C ILE A 771 8.85 6.63 19.04
N PHE A 772 7.64 6.54 18.49
CA PHE A 772 6.43 6.18 19.23
C PHE A 772 6.50 4.77 19.84
N ASN A 773 7.12 3.83 19.13
CA ASN A 773 7.32 2.48 19.64
C ASN A 773 8.30 2.41 20.83
N ARG A 774 9.02 3.49 21.15
CA ARG A 774 9.89 3.60 22.33
C ARG A 774 9.21 4.25 23.53
N LEU A 775 8.08 4.93 23.30
CA LEU A 775 7.32 5.60 24.37
C LEU A 775 6.37 4.61 25.05
N PRO A 776 6.44 4.42 26.38
CA PRO A 776 5.81 3.29 27.08
C PRO A 776 4.29 3.14 26.85
N LEU A 777 3.54 4.22 26.78
CA LEU A 777 2.10 4.19 26.57
C LEU A 777 1.74 4.13 25.08
N ILE A 778 2.40 4.94 24.25
CA ILE A 778 2.10 5.12 22.82
C ILE A 778 2.42 3.85 22.04
N LYS A 779 3.49 3.11 22.41
CA LYS A 779 3.86 1.86 21.72
C LYS A 779 2.72 0.81 21.62
N ARG A 780 1.77 0.83 22.59
CA ARG A 780 0.61 -0.08 22.57
C ARG A 780 -0.39 0.28 21.47
N LEU A 781 -0.42 1.54 21.05
CA LEU A 781 -1.32 2.04 20.02
C LEU A 781 -0.79 1.75 18.60
N LYS A 782 0.50 1.39 18.47
CA LYS A 782 1.18 1.15 17.18
C LYS A 782 1.07 2.35 16.22
N TRP A 783 0.95 3.55 16.77
CA TRP A 783 0.93 4.77 15.96
C TRP A 783 2.29 5.00 15.32
N ARG A 784 2.29 5.64 14.15
CA ARG A 784 3.49 5.97 13.38
C ARG A 784 3.59 7.46 13.20
N GLU A 785 4.80 7.98 13.29
CA GLU A 785 5.09 9.39 13.06
C GLU A 785 5.24 9.64 11.56
N TYR A 786 4.63 10.72 11.14
CA TYR A 786 4.77 11.24 9.78
C TYR A 786 5.18 12.70 9.83
N ILE A 787 6.15 13.09 9.01
CA ILE A 787 6.60 14.46 8.87
C ILE A 787 6.73 14.76 7.38
N ALA A 788 6.06 15.81 6.91
CA ALA A 788 6.31 16.27 5.54
C ALA A 788 6.67 17.76 5.50
N PHE A 789 7.60 18.06 4.65
CA PHE A 789 8.02 19.43 4.38
C PHE A 789 7.81 19.72 2.92
N LYS A 790 6.92 20.70 2.64
CA LYS A 790 6.52 21.09 1.29
C LYS A 790 6.93 22.52 1.03
N GLY A 791 7.44 22.78 -0.15
CA GLY A 791 7.82 24.11 -0.51
C GLY A 791 7.75 24.38 -2.00
N MET A 792 7.61 25.67 -2.35
CA MET A 792 7.59 26.13 -3.72
C MET A 792 8.24 27.51 -3.82
N TRP A 793 9.13 27.67 -4.77
CA TRP A 793 9.56 28.96 -5.29
C TRP A 793 8.78 29.22 -6.56
N GLY A 794 8.04 30.33 -6.58
CA GLY A 794 7.34 30.80 -7.76
C GLY A 794 7.92 32.14 -8.21
N HIS A 795 7.89 32.37 -9.50
CA HIS A 795 8.29 33.65 -10.10
C HIS A 795 7.28 34.04 -11.18
N LEU A 796 6.93 35.29 -11.19
CA LEU A 796 6.13 35.92 -12.22
C LEU A 796 6.97 37.02 -12.89
N THR A 797 7.34 36.77 -14.14
CA THR A 797 8.12 37.74 -14.91
C THR A 797 7.29 38.98 -15.21
N ASP A 798 7.96 40.12 -15.34
CA ASP A 798 7.31 41.42 -15.60
C ASP A 798 6.34 41.38 -16.78
N LYS A 799 6.65 40.62 -17.83
CA LYS A 799 5.80 40.48 -19.03
C LYS A 799 4.41 39.86 -18.74
N ASN A 800 4.29 39.05 -17.67
CA ASN A 800 3.08 38.35 -17.29
C ASN A 800 2.39 38.94 -16.05
N ASN A 801 2.97 40.00 -15.44
CA ASN A 801 2.44 40.62 -14.23
C ASN A 801 1.51 41.80 -14.57
N PRO A 802 0.16 41.62 -14.45
CA PRO A 802 -0.80 42.68 -14.76
C PRO A 802 -0.80 43.83 -13.74
N LEU A 803 -0.15 43.66 -12.58
CA LEU A 803 -0.09 44.69 -11.52
C LEU A 803 0.95 45.77 -11.81
N LEU A 804 1.82 45.58 -12.80
CA LEU A 804 2.83 46.52 -13.16
C LEU A 804 2.27 47.65 -14.06
N PRO A 805 2.61 48.90 -13.82
CA PRO A 805 2.11 50.07 -14.60
C PRO A 805 2.33 49.92 -16.10
N GLN A 806 3.48 49.37 -16.53
CA GLN A 806 3.78 49.13 -17.95
C GLN A 806 2.86 48.16 -18.66
N ASN A 807 2.12 47.36 -17.92
CA ASN A 807 1.17 46.40 -18.45
C ASN A 807 -0.30 46.86 -18.31
N ALA A 808 -0.57 48.04 -17.78
CA ALA A 808 -1.91 48.55 -17.54
C ALA A 808 -2.79 48.65 -18.80
N ALA A 809 -2.20 48.83 -19.98
CA ALA A 809 -2.90 48.89 -21.26
C ALA A 809 -2.69 47.63 -22.15
N ASP A 810 -2.11 46.58 -21.59
CA ASP A 810 -1.79 45.37 -22.36
C ASP A 810 -3.06 44.56 -22.72
N THR A 811 -3.27 44.33 -24.01
CA THR A 811 -4.47 43.64 -24.51
C THR A 811 -4.43 42.12 -24.37
N LYS A 812 -3.25 41.56 -24.10
CA LYS A 812 -3.06 40.12 -23.91
C LYS A 812 -3.20 39.70 -22.46
N LEU A 813 -3.05 40.62 -21.50
CA LEU A 813 -3.15 40.35 -20.09
C LEU A 813 -4.58 40.56 -19.58
N TYR A 814 -4.91 39.84 -18.54
CA TYR A 814 -6.16 39.96 -17.80
C TYR A 814 -5.86 40.31 -16.36
N LYS A 815 -6.76 41.09 -15.73
CA LYS A 815 -6.68 41.39 -14.29
C LYS A 815 -6.69 40.12 -13.48
N PHE A 816 -5.91 40.06 -12.43
CA PHE A 816 -5.92 38.91 -11.53
C PHE A 816 -7.26 38.81 -10.79
N PRO A 817 -7.73 37.55 -10.54
CA PRO A 817 -8.85 37.33 -9.67
C PRO A 817 -8.58 37.85 -8.24
N GLU A 818 -9.64 38.24 -7.55
CA GLU A 818 -9.56 38.64 -6.15
C GLU A 818 -8.86 37.57 -5.29
N GLY A 819 -7.93 37.98 -4.42
CA GLY A 819 -7.15 37.11 -3.54
C GLY A 819 -5.90 36.50 -4.20
N THR A 820 -5.62 36.81 -5.47
CA THR A 820 -4.39 36.39 -6.13
C THR A 820 -3.24 37.32 -5.77
N ASN A 821 -2.11 36.75 -5.38
CA ASN A 821 -0.90 37.42 -4.97
C ASN A 821 0.28 37.06 -5.88
N VAL A 822 1.27 37.91 -5.92
CA VAL A 822 2.55 37.64 -6.58
C VAL A 822 3.57 37.21 -5.53
N MET A 823 4.25 36.10 -5.78
CA MET A 823 5.30 35.60 -4.90
C MET A 823 6.51 36.56 -4.95
N ASN A 824 7.09 36.79 -3.81
CA ASN A 824 8.40 37.48 -3.68
C ASN A 824 9.55 36.43 -3.79
N LYS A 825 10.77 36.81 -3.37
CA LYS A 825 11.95 35.94 -3.42
C LYS A 825 11.87 34.76 -2.40
N ASN A 826 10.97 34.84 -1.41
CA ASN A 826 10.84 33.79 -0.41
C ASN A 826 9.97 32.63 -0.92
N PRO A 827 10.32 31.39 -0.60
CA PRO A 827 9.47 30.26 -0.95
C PRO A 827 8.18 30.22 -0.12
N TYR A 828 7.12 29.66 -0.68
CA TYR A 828 5.99 29.21 0.10
C TYR A 828 6.38 27.90 0.81
N LEU A 829 6.10 27.77 2.11
CA LEU A 829 6.50 26.63 2.90
C LEU A 829 5.35 26.14 3.80
N GLU A 830 5.15 24.84 3.84
CA GLU A 830 4.27 24.11 4.76
C GLU A 830 5.02 23.00 5.49
N LEU A 831 4.73 22.85 6.78
CA LEU A 831 5.15 21.74 7.59
C LEU A 831 3.92 20.88 7.94
N VAL A 832 3.99 19.59 7.73
CA VAL A 832 2.99 18.59 8.13
C VAL A 832 3.58 17.74 9.22
N ILE A 833 2.87 17.58 10.34
CA ILE A 833 3.21 16.64 11.40
C ILE A 833 2.00 15.74 11.62
N GLY A 834 2.17 14.45 11.38
CA GLY A 834 1.10 13.48 11.35
C GLY A 834 1.26 12.36 12.37
N VAL A 835 0.13 11.84 12.76
CA VAL A 835 -0.01 10.58 13.47
C VAL A 835 -0.77 9.63 12.55
N HIS A 836 -0.07 8.65 12.05
CA HIS A 836 -0.58 7.64 11.13
C HIS A 836 -0.83 6.31 11.86
N ASN A 837 -1.47 5.39 11.16
CA ASN A 837 -1.77 4.06 11.70
C ASN A 837 -2.75 4.05 12.88
N ILE A 838 -3.58 5.07 13.01
CA ILE A 838 -4.64 5.12 14.02
C ILE A 838 -5.68 4.05 13.65
N PHE A 839 -5.94 3.12 14.57
CA PHE A 839 -6.77 1.92 14.31
C PHE A 839 -6.33 1.13 13.07
N LYS A 840 -5.03 1.12 12.77
CA LYS A 840 -4.39 0.41 11.63
C LYS A 840 -4.73 0.95 10.24
N MET A 841 -5.45 2.08 10.12
CA MET A 841 -5.89 2.57 8.81
C MET A 841 -6.07 4.08 8.70
N PHE A 842 -6.25 4.80 9.80
CA PHE A 842 -6.51 6.24 9.76
C PHE A 842 -5.22 7.03 9.98
N GLU A 843 -5.21 8.21 9.40
CA GLU A 843 -4.14 9.20 9.51
C GLU A 843 -4.73 10.55 9.91
N VAL A 844 -4.06 11.27 10.77
CA VAL A 844 -4.42 12.64 11.18
C VAL A 844 -3.18 13.50 11.10
N ASP A 845 -3.22 14.50 10.25
CA ASP A 845 -2.13 15.41 9.96
C ASP A 845 -2.44 16.82 10.40
N TYR A 846 -1.59 17.39 11.21
CA TYR A 846 -1.59 18.81 11.50
C TYR A 846 -0.68 19.51 10.52
N VAL A 847 -1.22 20.50 9.81
CA VAL A 847 -0.50 21.28 8.80
C VAL A 847 -0.31 22.70 9.33
N ARG A 848 0.91 23.22 9.17
CA ARG A 848 1.28 24.60 9.49
C ARG A 848 1.90 25.28 8.28
N ARG A 849 1.34 26.41 7.90
CA ARG A 849 1.90 27.34 6.94
C ARG A 849 3.00 28.15 7.60
N LEU A 850 4.20 28.18 7.00
CA LEU A 850 5.38 28.79 7.60
C LEU A 850 5.69 30.18 7.01
N THR A 851 5.31 30.40 5.77
CA THR A 851 5.59 31.66 5.04
C THR A 851 4.32 32.28 4.48
N TYR A 852 4.37 33.54 4.07
CA TYR A 852 3.21 34.28 3.57
C TYR A 852 2.03 34.30 4.54
N THR A 853 2.33 34.35 5.86
CA THR A 853 1.33 34.24 6.92
C THR A 853 0.58 35.54 7.18
N ASN A 854 0.96 36.64 6.54
CA ASN A 854 0.36 37.96 6.72
C ASN A 854 -0.65 38.34 5.63
N LEU A 855 -0.90 37.44 4.67
CA LEU A 855 -1.90 37.68 3.64
C LEU A 855 -3.30 37.63 4.24
N PRO A 856 -4.26 38.46 3.75
CA PRO A 856 -5.63 38.47 4.29
C PRO A 856 -6.40 37.20 3.96
N GLY A 857 -7.21 36.71 4.90
CA GLY A 857 -8.16 35.61 4.66
C GLY A 857 -7.57 34.22 4.66
N ILE A 858 -6.25 34.05 4.82
CA ILE A 858 -5.58 32.76 4.75
C ILE A 858 -5.67 31.95 6.03
N SER A 859 -5.63 30.63 5.91
CA SER A 859 -5.49 29.71 7.02
C SER A 859 -4.02 29.44 7.32
N LYS A 860 -3.60 29.67 8.58
CA LYS A 860 -2.21 29.39 9.04
C LYS A 860 -2.03 27.95 9.53
N HIS A 861 -3.11 27.30 9.88
CA HIS A 861 -3.16 25.96 10.45
C HIS A 861 -4.33 25.17 9.84
N GLY A 862 -4.19 23.87 9.76
CA GLY A 862 -5.25 22.99 9.29
C GLY A 862 -5.04 21.57 9.78
N ILE A 863 -6.12 20.81 9.75
CA ILE A 863 -6.08 19.37 9.99
C ILE A 863 -6.48 18.68 8.69
N ARG A 864 -5.76 17.61 8.35
CA ARG A 864 -6.09 16.71 7.26
C ARG A 864 -6.20 15.31 7.78
N PHE A 865 -6.99 14.53 7.09
CA PHE A 865 -7.20 13.12 7.41
C PHE A 865 -6.66 12.27 6.28
N GLY A 866 -6.27 11.06 6.60
CA GLY A 866 -5.88 10.05 5.63
C GLY A 866 -6.56 8.73 5.94
N PHE A 867 -6.69 7.92 4.91
CA PHE A 867 -7.08 6.53 5.02
C PHE A 867 -6.11 5.71 4.18
N ASN A 868 -5.32 4.90 4.85
CA ASN A 868 -4.29 4.11 4.22
C ASN A 868 -4.19 2.72 4.88
N LEU A 869 -4.47 1.69 4.11
CA LEU A 869 -4.30 0.31 4.53
C LEU A 869 -2.85 -0.12 4.27
N VAL A 870 -2.00 0.06 5.27
CA VAL A 870 -0.60 -0.39 5.24
C VAL A 870 -0.47 -1.63 6.12
N PHE A 871 0.13 -2.69 5.59
CA PHE A 871 0.47 -3.89 6.35
C PHE A 871 1.59 -3.67 7.34
#